data_91ed43be00790449e279d0a619e78207
#
_entry.id   91ed43be00790449e279d0a619e78207
#
_cell.length_a   1.000
_cell.length_b   1.000
_cell.length_c   1.000
_cell.angle_alpha   90.00
_cell.angle_beta   90.00
_cell.angle_gamma   90.00
#
_symmetry.space_group_name_H-M   'P 1'
#
loop_
_entity.id
_entity.type
_entity.pdbx_description
1 polymer ?
#
loop_
_entity_poly.entity_id
_entity_poly.type
_entity_poly.pdbx_seq_one_letter_code
_entity_poly.pdbx_strand_id
1 'polypeptide(L)'
;MHIVLVIDQFDTLNNGTTASARRYAEELRKRGHKVTVLAAGKSGEHKIGVPVLRIPFFQHLIEQQGFPLAKTVDEAYYEAFRQADIIHFYLPSWFCRRGEDIARQMKIPAVAAFHLQPENITYSIGLGKCKWASDFLYRYFYRTFYNRFHHIHCPSQFIAEQLKKYGYDAQLWVISNGIDEKFRPKTVQRPPIFRDKFVILMIGRLSGEKRQDLLIRAAMYSKYRDKIQLVFAGRGPKEKAYRRLSRHLPNEPIFRFYPQDELVDLINACDLYVHASDAEIEGVSCIEAMACGLVPVISDSELSAARNFALHEYCLFRAGDARSLAERIDFWIEHPELKAELSVRYAERAEEMRVERFVAATEKLYHKVIEDYRLHGSRRPEESLLRRITHPDVGKISPAYLRMSPLRNLLFSLFTNCVGVLAYIVDALFFGLRIKGRKNLRHLKGGAVTVMNHIHPMDCTMVKVAVFPRRIYFTSLSRNLELPFIGWFIKLCGAIPLPTEPVKLVSFLKQLKYNLERGDLIHFYPEGMLVRNHHGLRNFHPGAFFTAVNSGCPVIPMVLINSEFQGRRLFKREMRLLIGEPQYPNLLLPRKEAVEELAERTRTMMEDLMQEPASSRLSFAFLFRLAFFLYLARQSLKLF
;
A
#
# COMPACT_ATOMS: atom_id res chain seq x y z
N MET A 1 7.14 27.12 -17.48
CA MET A 1 7.68 26.38 -16.34
C MET A 1 7.94 24.94 -16.73
N HIS A 2 8.94 24.30 -16.11
CA HIS A 2 9.08 22.85 -16.13
C HIS A 2 8.42 22.25 -14.88
N ILE A 3 7.31 21.57 -15.07
CA ILE A 3 6.47 20.98 -14.01
C ILE A 3 6.70 19.48 -13.99
N VAL A 4 6.97 18.90 -12.82
CA VAL A 4 7.08 17.44 -12.67
C VAL A 4 5.91 16.91 -11.86
N LEU A 5 5.13 16.03 -12.45
CA LEU A 5 4.04 15.32 -11.77
C LEU A 5 4.55 13.98 -11.26
N VAL A 6 4.44 13.74 -9.96
CA VAL A 6 4.87 12.48 -9.33
C VAL A 6 3.64 11.71 -8.85
N ILE A 7 3.42 10.55 -9.46
CA ILE A 7 2.25 9.71 -9.20
C ILE A 7 2.64 8.22 -9.32
N ASP A 8 2.08 7.35 -8.48
CA ASP A 8 2.44 5.93 -8.51
C ASP A 8 2.07 5.23 -9.82
N GLN A 9 0.95 5.60 -10.43
CA GLN A 9 0.51 5.03 -11.71
C GLN A 9 0.02 6.11 -12.67
N PHE A 10 0.30 5.95 -13.95
CA PHE A 10 -0.11 6.91 -14.99
C PHE A 10 -0.70 6.22 -16.24
N ASP A 11 -0.36 4.96 -16.48
CA ASP A 11 -0.73 4.23 -17.72
C ASP A 11 -2.09 3.54 -17.65
N THR A 12 -2.67 3.37 -16.47
CA THR A 12 -3.96 2.69 -16.30
C THR A 12 -5.13 3.67 -16.42
N LEU A 13 -6.12 3.32 -17.25
CA LEU A 13 -7.32 4.16 -17.50
C LEU A 13 -8.44 3.97 -16.45
N ASN A 14 -8.29 3.05 -15.51
CA ASN A 14 -9.39 2.62 -14.61
C ASN A 14 -9.48 3.42 -13.31
N ASN A 15 -8.79 4.56 -13.21
CA ASN A 15 -8.67 5.31 -11.97
C ASN A 15 -8.86 6.81 -12.22
N GLY A 16 -9.77 7.44 -11.48
CA GLY A 16 -10.08 8.87 -11.59
C GLY A 16 -8.87 9.79 -11.36
N THR A 17 -7.97 9.43 -10.41
CA THR A 17 -6.74 10.19 -10.13
C THR A 17 -5.80 10.20 -11.34
N THR A 18 -5.63 9.03 -11.99
CA THR A 18 -4.80 8.92 -13.20
C THR A 18 -5.41 9.69 -14.38
N ALA A 19 -6.72 9.58 -14.57
CA ALA A 19 -7.41 10.32 -15.62
C ALA A 19 -7.27 11.85 -15.43
N SER A 20 -7.40 12.32 -14.19
CA SER A 20 -7.17 13.72 -13.81
C SER A 20 -5.72 14.14 -14.09
N ALA A 21 -4.73 13.37 -13.63
CA ALA A 21 -3.31 13.69 -13.86
C ALA A 21 -2.97 13.80 -15.35
N ARG A 22 -3.56 12.95 -16.20
CA ARG A 22 -3.38 13.01 -17.65
C ARG A 22 -3.98 14.28 -18.25
N ARG A 23 -5.24 14.59 -17.93
CA ARG A 23 -5.90 15.82 -18.39
C ARG A 23 -5.09 17.04 -18.01
N TYR A 24 -4.67 17.15 -16.76
CA TYR A 24 -3.83 18.25 -16.31
C TYR A 24 -2.50 18.32 -17.05
N ALA A 25 -1.82 17.18 -17.25
CA ALA A 25 -0.56 17.16 -17.99
C ALA A 25 -0.74 17.62 -19.44
N GLU A 26 -1.80 17.22 -20.12
CA GLU A 26 -2.14 17.62 -21.48
C GLU A 26 -2.46 19.11 -21.58
N GLU A 27 -3.34 19.61 -20.70
CA GLU A 27 -3.76 21.02 -20.70
C GLU A 27 -2.59 21.96 -20.34
N LEU A 28 -1.76 21.59 -19.37
CA LEU A 28 -0.55 22.36 -19.05
C LEU A 28 0.43 22.42 -20.24
N ARG A 29 0.57 21.34 -21.03
CA ARG A 29 1.38 21.34 -22.25
C ARG A 29 0.78 22.23 -23.33
N LYS A 30 -0.53 22.18 -23.57
CA LYS A 30 -1.22 23.10 -24.49
C LYS A 30 -0.97 24.57 -24.15
N ARG A 31 -0.80 24.87 -22.86
CA ARG A 31 -0.49 26.21 -22.34
C ARG A 31 1.01 26.56 -22.39
N GLY A 32 1.84 25.72 -23.00
CA GLY A 32 3.26 25.97 -23.24
C GLY A 32 4.19 25.59 -22.08
N HIS A 33 3.72 24.82 -21.10
CA HIS A 33 4.57 24.29 -20.04
C HIS A 33 5.27 23.00 -20.49
N LYS A 34 6.52 22.81 -20.06
CA LYS A 34 7.18 21.50 -20.12
C LYS A 34 6.65 20.66 -18.95
N VAL A 35 6.00 19.53 -19.24
CA VAL A 35 5.47 18.64 -18.20
C VAL A 35 6.08 17.27 -18.31
N THR A 36 6.80 16.86 -17.28
CA THR A 36 7.37 15.50 -17.11
C THR A 36 6.59 14.74 -16.07
N VAL A 37 6.28 13.48 -16.35
CA VAL A 37 5.59 12.60 -15.39
C VAL A 37 6.57 11.56 -14.88
N LEU A 38 6.69 11.40 -13.57
CA LEU A 38 7.46 10.33 -12.94
C LEU A 38 6.48 9.31 -12.33
N ALA A 39 6.43 8.10 -12.89
CA ALA A 39 5.46 7.07 -12.51
C ALA A 39 5.95 5.65 -12.78
N ALA A 40 5.25 4.64 -12.23
CA ALA A 40 5.51 3.23 -12.57
C ALA A 40 5.23 2.93 -14.05
N GLY A 41 5.96 1.97 -14.62
CA GLY A 41 5.80 1.48 -15.98
C GLY A 41 6.95 1.85 -16.91
N LYS A 42 6.70 1.82 -18.21
CA LYS A 42 7.72 2.14 -19.22
C LYS A 42 7.93 3.65 -19.34
N SER A 43 9.14 4.05 -19.65
CA SER A 43 9.45 5.44 -20.04
C SER A 43 8.88 5.76 -21.41
N GLY A 44 8.59 7.04 -21.65
CA GLY A 44 8.09 7.59 -22.90
C GLY A 44 8.52 9.05 -23.08
N GLU A 45 8.06 9.73 -24.11
CA GLU A 45 8.50 11.08 -24.47
C GLU A 45 8.40 12.10 -23.31
N HIS A 46 7.34 12.01 -22.53
CA HIS A 46 7.06 12.92 -21.40
C HIS A 46 6.96 12.20 -20.06
N LYS A 47 7.47 10.97 -20.00
CA LYS A 47 7.36 10.12 -18.81
C LYS A 47 8.67 9.41 -18.52
N ILE A 48 9.14 9.56 -17.30
CA ILE A 48 10.21 8.75 -16.72
C ILE A 48 9.55 7.58 -15.98
N GLY A 49 9.79 6.37 -16.45
CA GLY A 49 9.21 5.15 -15.93
C GLY A 49 10.07 4.50 -14.86
N VAL A 50 9.46 4.05 -13.77
CA VAL A 50 10.13 3.25 -12.74
C VAL A 50 9.49 1.87 -12.63
N PRO A 51 10.21 0.85 -12.11
CA PRO A 51 9.63 -0.47 -11.89
C PRO A 51 8.43 -0.44 -10.93
N VAL A 52 7.47 -1.35 -11.14
CA VAL A 52 6.37 -1.58 -10.19
C VAL A 52 6.92 -2.22 -8.91
N LEU A 53 6.53 -1.70 -7.75
CA LEU A 53 6.83 -2.29 -6.46
C LEU A 53 6.01 -3.57 -6.28
N ARG A 54 6.69 -4.70 -6.17
CA ARG A 54 6.05 -6.00 -5.89
C ARG A 54 6.15 -6.31 -4.40
N ILE A 55 5.00 -6.36 -3.72
CA ILE A 55 4.91 -6.70 -2.30
C ILE A 55 4.51 -8.18 -2.21
N PRO A 56 5.40 -9.09 -1.73
CA PRO A 56 5.07 -10.49 -1.53
C PRO A 56 3.80 -10.62 -0.66
N PHE A 57 2.96 -11.62 -0.96
CA PHE A 57 1.66 -11.92 -0.31
C PHE A 57 0.53 -10.93 -0.56
N PHE A 58 0.81 -9.64 -0.76
CA PHE A 58 -0.21 -8.61 -1.02
C PHE A 58 -0.33 -8.27 -2.51
N GLN A 59 0.55 -8.81 -3.37
CA GLN A 59 0.58 -8.48 -4.78
C GLN A 59 -0.76 -8.75 -5.49
N HIS A 60 -1.36 -9.91 -5.22
CA HIS A 60 -2.66 -10.26 -5.80
C HIS A 60 -3.78 -9.32 -5.37
N LEU A 61 -3.79 -8.90 -4.10
CA LEU A 61 -4.76 -7.92 -3.59
C LEU A 61 -4.57 -6.54 -4.24
N ILE A 62 -3.31 -6.10 -4.39
CA ILE A 62 -2.95 -4.83 -5.05
C ILE A 62 -3.37 -4.85 -6.52
N GLU A 63 -3.09 -5.94 -7.23
CA GLU A 63 -3.49 -6.13 -8.63
C GLU A 63 -5.01 -6.16 -8.81
N GLN A 64 -5.75 -6.83 -7.91
CA GLN A 64 -7.21 -6.82 -7.92
C GLN A 64 -7.78 -5.41 -7.68
N GLN A 65 -7.10 -4.59 -6.89
CA GLN A 65 -7.48 -3.19 -6.68
C GLN A 65 -7.13 -2.30 -7.89
N GLY A 66 -6.34 -2.80 -8.84
CA GLY A 66 -5.90 -2.03 -10.02
C GLY A 66 -5.01 -0.83 -9.67
N PHE A 67 -4.26 -0.91 -8.57
CA PHE A 67 -3.45 0.19 -8.04
C PHE A 67 -1.98 -0.21 -7.88
N PRO A 68 -1.21 -0.37 -8.99
CA PRO A 68 0.19 -0.68 -8.90
C PRO A 68 0.96 0.44 -8.20
N LEU A 69 1.78 0.08 -7.21
CA LEU A 69 2.65 1.01 -6.50
C LEU A 69 3.98 1.15 -7.24
N ALA A 70 4.53 2.36 -7.31
CA ALA A 70 5.83 2.63 -7.91
C ALA A 70 6.98 2.27 -6.95
N LYS A 71 8.03 1.65 -7.47
CA LYS A 71 9.27 1.41 -6.72
C LYS A 71 10.10 2.68 -6.69
N THR A 72 10.66 3.03 -5.53
CA THR A 72 11.61 4.13 -5.41
C THR A 72 12.93 3.79 -6.12
N VAL A 73 13.37 4.68 -7.01
CA VAL A 73 14.64 4.61 -7.73
C VAL A 73 15.22 6.02 -7.70
N ASP A 74 16.24 6.24 -6.90
CA ASP A 74 16.75 7.60 -6.61
C ASP A 74 17.23 8.31 -7.88
N GLU A 75 17.88 7.59 -8.79
CA GLU A 75 18.37 8.12 -10.07
C GLU A 75 17.23 8.72 -10.91
N ALA A 76 16.06 8.07 -10.91
CA ALA A 76 14.90 8.53 -11.67
C ALA A 76 14.34 9.86 -11.13
N TYR A 77 14.40 10.07 -9.80
CA TYR A 77 14.01 11.36 -9.22
C TYR A 77 15.02 12.46 -9.57
N TYR A 78 16.34 12.20 -9.46
CA TYR A 78 17.35 13.17 -9.83
C TYR A 78 17.28 13.55 -11.31
N GLU A 79 17.00 12.58 -12.20
CA GLU A 79 16.76 12.82 -13.62
C GLU A 79 15.52 13.70 -13.85
N ALA A 80 14.37 13.31 -13.26
CA ALA A 80 13.11 14.03 -13.43
C ALA A 80 13.18 15.47 -12.89
N PHE A 81 13.88 15.68 -11.78
CA PHE A 81 13.90 16.94 -11.04
C PHE A 81 14.97 17.92 -11.51
N ARG A 82 15.93 17.48 -12.33
CA ARG A 82 17.13 18.24 -12.72
C ARG A 82 16.85 19.69 -13.15
N GLN A 83 15.75 19.93 -13.85
CA GLN A 83 15.39 21.24 -14.38
C GLN A 83 13.96 21.65 -13.98
N ALA A 84 13.42 21.04 -12.95
CA ALA A 84 12.06 21.31 -12.52
C ALA A 84 11.97 22.67 -11.80
N ASP A 85 11.01 23.48 -12.20
CA ASP A 85 10.63 24.71 -11.48
C ASP A 85 9.74 24.38 -10.29
N ILE A 86 8.92 23.32 -10.41
CA ILE A 86 7.99 22.86 -9.38
C ILE A 86 7.69 21.37 -9.52
N ILE A 87 7.46 20.72 -8.38
CA ILE A 87 7.06 19.31 -8.32
C ILE A 87 5.67 19.21 -7.69
N HIS A 88 4.76 18.48 -8.33
CA HIS A 88 3.42 18.21 -7.82
C HIS A 88 3.25 16.72 -7.49
N PHE A 89 3.08 16.40 -6.20
CA PHE A 89 2.89 15.06 -5.68
C PHE A 89 1.41 14.75 -5.56
N TYR A 90 0.96 13.63 -6.14
CA TYR A 90 -0.47 13.30 -6.23
C TYR A 90 -0.99 12.47 -5.05
N LEU A 91 -0.14 11.68 -4.39
CA LEU A 91 -0.57 10.70 -3.39
C LEU A 91 0.37 10.69 -2.17
N PRO A 92 -0.13 10.38 -0.95
CA PRO A 92 0.71 10.22 0.23
C PRO A 92 1.41 8.85 0.25
N SER A 93 1.92 8.42 -0.91
CA SER A 93 2.57 7.14 -1.09
C SER A 93 4.04 7.20 -0.65
N TRP A 94 4.63 6.03 -0.47
CA TRP A 94 6.07 5.91 -0.24
C TRP A 94 6.90 6.53 -1.36
N PHE A 95 6.45 6.33 -2.60
CA PHE A 95 7.08 6.87 -3.78
C PHE A 95 7.09 8.41 -3.77
N CYS A 96 5.95 9.05 -3.56
CA CYS A 96 5.85 10.51 -3.47
C CYS A 96 6.63 11.07 -2.27
N ARG A 97 6.65 10.35 -1.15
CA ARG A 97 7.41 10.77 0.03
C ARG A 97 8.91 10.77 -0.22
N ARG A 98 9.46 9.72 -0.87
CA ARG A 98 10.87 9.68 -1.25
C ARG A 98 11.20 10.80 -2.23
N GLY A 99 10.31 11.05 -3.18
CA GLY A 99 10.43 12.19 -4.11
C GLY A 99 10.49 13.54 -3.38
N GLU A 100 9.67 13.74 -2.34
CA GLU A 100 9.70 14.97 -1.54
C GLU A 100 11.03 15.13 -0.77
N ASP A 101 11.57 14.05 -0.19
CA ASP A 101 12.88 14.08 0.45
C ASP A 101 13.98 14.52 -0.53
N ILE A 102 13.95 14.04 -1.78
CA ILE A 102 14.91 14.43 -2.84
C ILE A 102 14.65 15.85 -3.34
N ALA A 103 13.39 16.24 -3.56
CA ALA A 103 13.03 17.61 -3.95
C ALA A 103 13.58 18.64 -2.96
N ARG A 104 13.46 18.33 -1.67
CA ARG A 104 14.01 19.17 -0.58
C ARG A 104 15.54 19.24 -0.63
N GLN A 105 16.23 18.11 -0.88
CA GLN A 105 17.69 18.08 -1.03
C GLN A 105 18.14 18.91 -2.22
N MET A 106 17.41 18.84 -3.33
CA MET A 106 17.67 19.63 -4.54
C MET A 106 17.19 21.08 -4.46
N LYS A 107 16.52 21.46 -3.36
CA LYS A 107 15.95 22.81 -3.11
C LYS A 107 14.93 23.23 -4.18
N ILE A 108 14.05 22.32 -4.58
CA ILE A 108 13.00 22.57 -5.58
C ILE A 108 11.66 22.74 -4.85
N PRO A 109 10.86 23.78 -5.23
CA PRO A 109 9.50 23.97 -4.71
C PRO A 109 8.61 22.77 -4.97
N ALA A 110 7.74 22.44 -4.00
CA ALA A 110 6.85 21.30 -4.13
C ALA A 110 5.46 21.57 -3.53
N VAL A 111 4.44 20.98 -4.14
CA VAL A 111 3.05 20.98 -3.69
C VAL A 111 2.51 19.55 -3.67
N ALA A 112 1.60 19.26 -2.75
CA ALA A 112 0.91 17.98 -2.69
C ALA A 112 -0.57 18.12 -3.07
N ALA A 113 -1.13 17.12 -3.75
CA ALA A 113 -2.57 16.98 -3.94
C ALA A 113 -3.15 15.91 -3.01
N PHE A 114 -4.40 16.09 -2.60
CA PHE A 114 -5.12 15.13 -1.78
C PHE A 114 -6.11 14.33 -2.63
N HIS A 115 -5.61 13.30 -3.31
CA HIS A 115 -6.41 12.44 -4.19
C HIS A 115 -6.70 11.04 -3.61
N LEU A 116 -6.39 10.79 -2.35
CA LEU A 116 -6.63 9.51 -1.70
C LEU A 116 -7.39 9.70 -0.38
N GLN A 117 -8.70 9.53 -0.43
CA GLN A 117 -9.55 9.58 0.76
C GLN A 117 -9.32 8.32 1.61
N PRO A 118 -9.04 8.44 2.92
CA PRO A 118 -8.85 7.31 3.83
C PRO A 118 -9.96 6.27 3.80
N GLU A 119 -11.20 6.68 3.62
CA GLU A 119 -12.36 5.81 3.51
C GLU A 119 -12.23 4.82 2.35
N ASN A 120 -11.69 5.23 1.21
CA ASN A 120 -11.48 4.31 0.07
C ASN A 120 -10.53 3.17 0.42
N ILE A 121 -9.53 3.43 1.29
CA ILE A 121 -8.62 2.38 1.79
C ILE A 121 -9.37 1.48 2.77
N THR A 122 -10.08 2.06 3.75
CA THR A 122 -10.78 1.27 4.79
C THR A 122 -11.88 0.38 4.19
N TYR A 123 -12.60 0.86 3.18
CA TYR A 123 -13.55 0.03 2.42
C TYR A 123 -12.86 -1.13 1.69
N SER A 124 -11.69 -0.89 1.11
CA SER A 124 -10.93 -1.92 0.36
C SER A 124 -10.44 -3.07 1.24
N ILE A 125 -10.21 -2.82 2.54
CA ILE A 125 -9.77 -3.83 3.53
C ILE A 125 -10.90 -4.32 4.45
N GLY A 126 -12.16 -4.00 4.14
CA GLY A 126 -13.34 -4.44 4.92
C GLY A 126 -13.61 -3.64 6.19
N LEU A 127 -12.91 -2.54 6.43
CA LEU A 127 -13.06 -1.65 7.59
C LEU A 127 -13.84 -0.35 7.26
N GLY A 128 -14.59 -0.31 6.16
CA GLY A 128 -15.28 0.90 5.69
C GLY A 128 -16.25 1.53 6.68
N LYS A 129 -16.81 0.74 7.62
CA LYS A 129 -17.68 1.25 8.69
C LYS A 129 -16.92 1.68 9.96
N CYS A 130 -15.61 1.49 10.01
CA CYS A 130 -14.77 1.76 11.19
C CYS A 130 -14.21 3.18 11.13
N LYS A 131 -14.92 4.16 11.67
CA LYS A 131 -14.51 5.57 11.69
C LYS A 131 -13.09 5.77 12.25
N TRP A 132 -12.74 5.09 13.34
CA TRP A 132 -11.42 5.20 13.96
C TRP A 132 -10.27 4.86 12.98
N ALA A 133 -10.51 3.92 12.03
CA ALA A 133 -9.50 3.54 11.04
C ALA A 133 -9.26 4.66 10.02
N SER A 134 -10.32 5.32 9.55
CA SER A 134 -10.19 6.50 8.67
C SER A 134 -9.56 7.67 9.43
N ASP A 135 -9.99 7.94 10.68
CA ASP A 135 -9.42 8.99 11.54
C ASP A 135 -7.91 8.78 11.76
N PHE A 136 -7.49 7.53 11.98
CA PHE A 136 -6.07 7.17 12.09
C PHE A 136 -5.32 7.48 10.79
N LEU A 137 -5.87 7.10 9.63
CA LEU A 137 -5.23 7.32 8.32
C LEU A 137 -5.13 8.82 7.98
N TYR A 138 -6.15 9.65 8.26
CA TYR A 138 -6.03 11.11 8.09
C TYR A 138 -4.85 11.67 8.88
N ARG A 139 -4.75 11.32 10.19
CA ARG A 139 -3.64 11.77 11.05
C ARG A 139 -2.30 11.19 10.61
N TYR A 140 -2.27 9.95 10.14
CA TYR A 140 -1.07 9.31 9.62
C TYR A 140 -0.57 10.00 8.35
N PHE A 141 -1.45 10.27 7.37
CA PHE A 141 -1.10 10.99 6.15
C PHE A 141 -0.58 12.40 6.45
N TYR A 142 -1.25 13.13 7.34
CA TYR A 142 -0.76 14.44 7.76
C TYR A 142 0.65 14.34 8.33
N ARG A 143 0.86 13.53 9.35
CA ARG A 143 2.13 13.42 10.07
C ARG A 143 3.28 12.88 9.23
N THR A 144 2.99 12.04 8.25
CA THR A 144 4.03 11.37 7.46
C THR A 144 4.32 12.04 6.13
N PHE A 145 3.38 12.84 5.61
CA PHE A 145 3.51 13.42 4.28
C PHE A 145 3.03 14.88 4.20
N TYR A 146 1.75 15.16 4.46
CA TYR A 146 1.18 16.48 4.16
C TYR A 146 1.69 17.64 5.03
N ASN A 147 2.14 17.38 6.24
CA ASN A 147 2.75 18.42 7.10
C ASN A 147 4.07 19.00 6.56
N ARG A 148 4.57 18.47 5.45
CA ARG A 148 5.80 18.91 4.77
C ARG A 148 5.56 20.01 3.74
N PHE A 149 4.31 20.31 3.44
CA PHE A 149 3.91 21.23 2.39
C PHE A 149 3.26 22.49 2.99
N HIS A 150 3.58 23.65 2.43
CA HIS A 150 2.88 24.90 2.73
C HIS A 150 1.51 24.97 2.05
N HIS A 151 1.37 24.29 0.91
CA HIS A 151 0.18 24.30 0.07
C HIS A 151 -0.27 22.88 -0.24
N ILE A 152 -1.60 22.65 -0.18
CA ILE A 152 -2.22 21.38 -0.56
C ILE A 152 -3.33 21.66 -1.55
N HIS A 153 -3.30 21.00 -2.70
CA HIS A 153 -4.36 20.96 -3.69
C HIS A 153 -5.47 19.99 -3.24
N CYS A 154 -6.68 20.48 -3.09
CA CYS A 154 -7.88 19.73 -2.72
C CYS A 154 -8.85 19.70 -3.90
N PRO A 155 -9.31 18.53 -4.39
CA PRO A 155 -10.18 18.46 -5.56
C PRO A 155 -11.61 18.96 -5.30
N SER A 156 -12.00 19.15 -4.04
CA SER A 156 -13.32 19.67 -3.68
C SER A 156 -13.29 20.44 -2.36
N GLN A 157 -14.29 21.30 -2.17
CA GLN A 157 -14.51 22.03 -0.92
C GLN A 157 -14.71 21.04 0.25
N PHE A 158 -15.43 19.94 0.01
CA PHE A 158 -15.62 18.86 0.98
C PHE A 158 -14.28 18.33 1.52
N ILE A 159 -13.32 18.04 0.65
CA ILE A 159 -11.99 17.57 1.06
C ILE A 159 -11.25 18.65 1.86
N ALA A 160 -11.30 19.91 1.45
CA ALA A 160 -10.68 20.99 2.20
C ALA A 160 -11.25 21.09 3.64
N GLU A 161 -12.56 20.95 3.80
CA GLU A 161 -13.23 20.93 5.11
C GLU A 161 -12.82 19.71 5.95
N GLN A 162 -12.74 18.51 5.33
CA GLN A 162 -12.23 17.32 6.03
C GLN A 162 -10.80 17.53 6.51
N LEU A 163 -9.90 18.05 5.67
CA LEU A 163 -8.51 18.29 6.07
C LEU A 163 -8.41 19.28 7.22
N LYS A 164 -9.18 20.38 7.20
CA LYS A 164 -9.27 21.33 8.32
C LYS A 164 -9.72 20.64 9.61
N LYS A 165 -10.75 19.80 9.55
CA LYS A 165 -11.27 19.01 10.69
C LYS A 165 -10.20 18.11 11.31
N TYR A 166 -9.28 17.56 10.51
CA TYR A 166 -8.18 16.74 11.00
C TYR A 166 -6.90 17.53 11.33
N GLY A 167 -6.97 18.87 11.35
CA GLY A 167 -5.88 19.74 11.77
C GLY A 167 -4.76 19.90 10.74
N TYR A 168 -5.07 19.81 9.45
CA TYR A 168 -4.14 20.17 8.39
C TYR A 168 -4.01 21.69 8.33
N ASP A 169 -2.83 22.20 8.57
CA ASP A 169 -2.52 23.63 8.74
C ASP A 169 -1.86 24.28 7.52
N ALA A 170 -1.76 23.53 6.41
CA ALA A 170 -1.33 24.06 5.11
C ALA A 170 -2.40 24.97 4.50
N GLN A 171 -2.00 25.88 3.61
CA GLN A 171 -2.95 26.60 2.75
C GLN A 171 -3.63 25.63 1.79
N LEU A 172 -4.95 25.50 1.89
CA LEU A 172 -5.74 24.58 1.09
C LEU A 172 -6.28 25.28 -0.15
N TRP A 173 -6.00 24.72 -1.32
CA TRP A 173 -6.44 25.23 -2.62
C TRP A 173 -7.50 24.29 -3.19
N VAL A 174 -8.73 24.78 -3.27
CA VAL A 174 -9.84 24.01 -3.85
C VAL A 174 -9.81 24.19 -5.36
N ILE A 175 -9.35 23.16 -6.06
CA ILE A 175 -9.21 23.13 -7.52
C ILE A 175 -9.74 21.79 -8.01
N SER A 176 -10.84 21.80 -8.76
CA SER A 176 -11.50 20.60 -9.29
C SER A 176 -10.59 19.84 -10.26
N ASN A 177 -10.78 18.53 -10.36
CA ASN A 177 -10.13 17.71 -11.39
C ASN A 177 -10.58 18.08 -12.83
N GLY A 178 -11.70 18.77 -12.94
CA GLY A 178 -12.29 19.16 -14.21
C GLY A 178 -12.73 17.98 -15.09
N ILE A 179 -13.43 18.30 -16.14
CA ILE A 179 -13.85 17.35 -17.16
C ILE A 179 -13.38 17.80 -18.56
N ASP A 180 -13.24 16.83 -19.44
CA ASP A 180 -12.84 17.03 -20.83
C ASP A 180 -14.00 17.64 -21.64
N GLU A 181 -13.72 18.52 -22.63
CA GLU A 181 -14.69 19.19 -23.50
C GLU A 181 -15.57 18.23 -24.30
N LYS A 182 -15.11 17.00 -24.52
CA LYS A 182 -15.88 15.98 -25.26
C LYS A 182 -17.13 15.50 -24.53
N PHE A 183 -17.17 15.62 -23.19
CA PHE A 183 -18.39 15.35 -22.42
C PHE A 183 -19.37 16.50 -22.62
N ARG A 184 -20.28 16.34 -23.57
CA ARG A 184 -21.34 17.32 -23.90
C ARG A 184 -22.57 16.59 -24.46
N PRO A 185 -23.76 17.22 -24.42
CA PRO A 185 -24.93 16.63 -25.03
C PRO A 185 -24.71 16.43 -26.54
N LYS A 186 -25.03 15.27 -27.04
CA LYS A 186 -25.01 14.95 -28.46
C LYS A 186 -26.06 13.90 -28.81
N THR A 187 -26.58 13.97 -30.03
CA THR A 187 -27.45 12.92 -30.55
C THR A 187 -26.65 11.70 -30.93
N VAL A 188 -27.01 10.55 -30.35
CA VAL A 188 -26.38 9.27 -30.62
C VAL A 188 -27.41 8.24 -31.05
N GLN A 189 -27.00 7.29 -31.87
CA GLN A 189 -27.87 6.14 -32.21
C GLN A 189 -28.02 5.26 -30.98
N ARG A 190 -29.26 5.13 -30.48
CA ARG A 190 -29.54 4.29 -29.30
C ARG A 190 -29.34 2.80 -29.65
N PRO A 191 -28.52 2.06 -28.91
CA PRO A 191 -28.31 0.63 -29.16
C PRO A 191 -29.63 -0.16 -29.17
N PRO A 192 -29.80 -1.18 -30.03
CA PRO A 192 -31.05 -1.96 -30.10
C PRO A 192 -31.46 -2.60 -28.76
N ILE A 193 -30.50 -3.00 -27.92
CA ILE A 193 -30.74 -3.57 -26.60
C ILE A 193 -31.39 -2.58 -25.61
N PHE A 194 -31.32 -1.28 -25.89
CA PHE A 194 -31.92 -0.19 -25.08
C PHE A 194 -33.31 0.20 -25.58
N ARG A 195 -33.79 -0.37 -26.70
CA ARG A 195 -35.11 -0.08 -27.21
C ARG A 195 -36.19 -0.45 -26.18
N ASP A 196 -37.14 0.42 -25.98
CA ASP A 196 -38.27 0.24 -25.05
C ASP A 196 -37.86 0.02 -23.57
N LYS A 197 -36.62 0.35 -23.22
CA LYS A 197 -36.08 0.28 -21.86
C LYS A 197 -35.75 1.67 -21.32
N PHE A 198 -35.87 1.81 -20.00
CA PHE A 198 -35.33 2.96 -19.26
C PHE A 198 -33.90 2.57 -18.76
N VAL A 199 -32.91 3.19 -19.36
CA VAL A 199 -31.52 2.81 -19.17
C VAL A 199 -30.88 3.63 -18.05
N ILE A 200 -30.44 2.95 -17.00
CA ILE A 200 -29.78 3.58 -15.85
C ILE A 200 -28.30 3.25 -15.87
N LEU A 201 -27.49 4.29 -15.91
CA LEU A 201 -26.02 4.19 -15.96
C LEU A 201 -25.39 4.44 -14.59
N MET A 202 -24.40 3.64 -14.25
CA MET A 202 -23.50 3.89 -13.13
C MET A 202 -22.05 3.67 -13.58
N ILE A 203 -21.22 4.70 -13.48
CA ILE A 203 -19.83 4.69 -13.92
C ILE A 203 -18.91 4.56 -12.71
N GLY A 204 -17.93 3.69 -12.79
CA GLY A 204 -16.88 3.57 -11.79
C GLY A 204 -16.41 2.14 -11.52
N ARG A 205 -15.38 2.04 -10.69
CA ARG A 205 -14.84 0.75 -10.26
C ARG A 205 -15.89 -0.09 -9.54
N LEU A 206 -15.99 -1.37 -9.85
CA LEU A 206 -16.92 -2.29 -9.19
C LEU A 206 -16.36 -2.72 -7.83
N SER A 207 -16.63 -1.92 -6.79
CA SER A 207 -16.02 -2.00 -5.47
C SER A 207 -17.01 -1.68 -4.34
N GLY A 208 -16.60 -1.95 -3.09
CA GLY A 208 -17.50 -1.83 -1.94
C GLY A 208 -17.98 -0.41 -1.67
N GLU A 209 -17.11 0.58 -1.82
CA GLU A 209 -17.40 2.01 -1.60
C GLU A 209 -18.32 2.61 -2.65
N LYS A 210 -18.36 2.05 -3.87
CA LYS A 210 -19.20 2.54 -4.97
C LYS A 210 -20.64 2.07 -4.89
N ARG A 211 -20.92 1.01 -4.11
CA ARG A 211 -22.28 0.55 -3.78
C ARG A 211 -23.17 0.22 -4.99
N GLN A 212 -22.64 -0.44 -6.02
CA GLN A 212 -23.46 -0.94 -7.13
C GLN A 212 -24.56 -1.91 -6.66
N ASP A 213 -24.36 -2.55 -5.50
CA ASP A 213 -25.37 -3.39 -4.85
C ASP A 213 -26.67 -2.65 -4.55
N LEU A 214 -26.60 -1.35 -4.20
CA LEU A 214 -27.80 -0.55 -3.94
C LEU A 214 -28.62 -0.33 -5.21
N LEU A 215 -27.97 -0.02 -6.32
CA LEU A 215 -28.68 0.17 -7.59
C LEU A 215 -29.33 -1.14 -8.09
N ILE A 216 -28.62 -2.28 -7.95
CA ILE A 216 -29.20 -3.60 -8.28
C ILE A 216 -30.44 -3.88 -7.44
N ARG A 217 -30.38 -3.65 -6.11
CA ARG A 217 -31.52 -3.83 -5.20
C ARG A 217 -32.64 -2.82 -5.47
N ALA A 218 -32.31 -1.58 -5.76
CA ALA A 218 -33.29 -0.56 -6.11
C ALA A 218 -34.08 -0.95 -7.35
N ALA A 219 -33.42 -1.44 -8.39
CA ALA A 219 -34.11 -1.95 -9.57
C ALA A 219 -35.07 -3.12 -9.27
N MET A 220 -34.75 -3.98 -8.28
CA MET A 220 -35.68 -5.04 -7.82
C MET A 220 -36.91 -4.47 -7.09
N TYR A 221 -36.78 -3.34 -6.39
CA TYR A 221 -37.86 -2.70 -5.63
C TYR A 221 -38.71 -1.76 -6.49
N SER A 222 -38.19 -1.29 -7.62
CA SER A 222 -38.89 -0.40 -8.53
C SER A 222 -40.17 -1.04 -9.09
N LYS A 223 -41.24 -0.29 -9.18
CA LYS A 223 -42.48 -0.68 -9.87
C LYS A 223 -42.32 -0.80 -11.40
N TYR A 224 -41.22 -0.24 -11.93
CA TYR A 224 -40.84 -0.31 -13.35
C TYR A 224 -39.70 -1.32 -13.65
N ARG A 225 -39.43 -2.26 -12.75
CA ARG A 225 -38.33 -3.21 -12.85
C ARG A 225 -38.22 -3.93 -14.19
N ASP A 226 -39.36 -4.20 -14.84
CA ASP A 226 -39.40 -4.91 -16.14
C ASP A 226 -38.94 -4.00 -17.31
N LYS A 227 -39.00 -2.69 -17.14
CA LYS A 227 -38.54 -1.69 -18.12
C LYS A 227 -37.13 -1.21 -17.88
N ILE A 228 -36.59 -1.40 -16.68
CA ILE A 228 -35.25 -0.90 -16.31
C ILE A 228 -34.17 -1.78 -16.93
N GLN A 229 -33.20 -1.13 -17.61
CA GLN A 229 -31.94 -1.73 -18.04
C GLN A 229 -30.80 -1.08 -17.26
N LEU A 230 -30.05 -1.86 -16.49
CA LEU A 230 -28.86 -1.38 -15.79
C LEU A 230 -27.61 -1.51 -16.63
N VAL A 231 -26.77 -0.46 -16.60
CA VAL A 231 -25.46 -0.46 -17.22
C VAL A 231 -24.41 -0.02 -16.19
N PHE A 232 -23.45 -0.89 -15.92
CA PHE A 232 -22.32 -0.63 -15.05
C PHE A 232 -21.04 -0.48 -15.90
N ALA A 233 -20.65 0.79 -16.09
CA ALA A 233 -19.47 1.13 -16.88
C ALA A 233 -18.21 1.09 -16.00
N GLY A 234 -17.54 -0.06 -15.96
CA GLY A 234 -16.32 -0.25 -15.19
C GLY A 234 -15.97 -1.72 -14.95
N ARG A 235 -14.86 -1.93 -14.24
CA ARG A 235 -14.38 -3.23 -13.77
C ARG A 235 -14.00 -3.16 -12.30
N GLY A 236 -13.93 -4.29 -11.61
CA GLY A 236 -13.49 -4.30 -10.23
C GLY A 236 -13.70 -5.62 -9.48
N PRO A 237 -13.18 -5.71 -8.25
CA PRO A 237 -13.15 -6.97 -7.49
C PRO A 237 -14.54 -7.52 -7.13
N LYS A 238 -15.58 -6.67 -7.11
CA LYS A 238 -16.95 -7.05 -6.76
C LYS A 238 -17.81 -7.52 -7.95
N GLU A 239 -17.29 -7.51 -9.17
CA GLU A 239 -18.06 -7.85 -10.37
C GLU A 239 -18.78 -9.21 -10.27
N LYS A 240 -18.07 -10.26 -9.87
CA LYS A 240 -18.66 -11.59 -9.68
C LYS A 240 -19.81 -11.61 -8.67
N ALA A 241 -19.68 -10.84 -7.59
CA ALA A 241 -20.72 -10.73 -6.57
C ALA A 241 -21.94 -9.96 -7.09
N TYR A 242 -21.73 -8.89 -7.85
CA TYR A 242 -22.80 -8.07 -8.43
C TYR A 242 -23.54 -8.82 -9.54
N ARG A 243 -22.85 -9.56 -10.40
CA ARG A 243 -23.49 -10.48 -11.38
C ARG A 243 -24.34 -11.55 -10.70
N ARG A 244 -23.89 -12.07 -9.53
CA ARG A 244 -24.70 -13.03 -8.76
C ARG A 244 -25.93 -12.37 -8.15
N LEU A 245 -25.79 -11.17 -7.58
CA LEU A 245 -26.89 -10.42 -6.98
C LEU A 245 -27.95 -10.06 -8.02
N SER A 246 -27.55 -9.72 -9.23
CA SER A 246 -28.47 -9.26 -10.31
C SER A 246 -29.19 -10.37 -11.07
N ARG A 247 -28.97 -11.65 -10.77
CA ARG A 247 -29.61 -12.80 -11.46
C ARG A 247 -31.14 -12.81 -11.42
N HIS A 248 -31.71 -12.10 -10.43
CA HIS A 248 -33.15 -12.03 -10.24
C HIS A 248 -33.80 -10.82 -10.93
N LEU A 249 -33.01 -9.99 -11.63
CA LEU A 249 -33.55 -8.89 -12.41
C LEU A 249 -34.15 -9.40 -13.73
N PRO A 250 -35.29 -8.83 -14.18
CA PRO A 250 -35.90 -9.21 -15.45
C PRO A 250 -34.99 -8.95 -16.67
N ASN A 251 -34.23 -7.86 -16.62
CA ASN A 251 -33.24 -7.52 -17.65
C ASN A 251 -31.84 -7.72 -17.09
N GLU A 252 -31.01 -8.54 -17.75
CA GLU A 252 -29.63 -8.77 -17.33
C GLU A 252 -28.81 -7.48 -17.41
N PRO A 253 -28.17 -7.04 -16.33
CA PRO A 253 -27.32 -5.85 -16.34
C PRO A 253 -26.09 -6.02 -17.20
N ILE A 254 -25.70 -4.95 -17.88
CA ILE A 254 -24.47 -4.87 -18.67
C ILE A 254 -23.32 -4.45 -17.74
N PHE A 255 -22.28 -5.29 -17.64
CA PHE A 255 -21.04 -4.99 -16.94
C PHE A 255 -19.91 -4.95 -17.95
N ARG A 256 -19.43 -3.76 -18.31
CA ARG A 256 -18.37 -3.58 -19.31
C ARG A 256 -17.52 -2.36 -18.99
N PHE A 257 -16.24 -2.42 -19.31
CA PHE A 257 -15.38 -1.24 -19.39
C PHE A 257 -15.53 -0.59 -20.77
N TYR A 258 -15.67 0.72 -20.78
CA TYR A 258 -15.80 1.53 -21.99
C TYR A 258 -14.60 2.48 -22.09
N PRO A 259 -13.88 2.48 -23.23
CA PRO A 259 -12.95 3.56 -23.56
C PRO A 259 -13.65 4.92 -23.51
N GLN A 260 -12.90 6.01 -23.34
CA GLN A 260 -13.49 7.32 -23.04
C GLN A 260 -14.44 7.82 -24.14
N ASP A 261 -14.13 7.56 -25.43
CA ASP A 261 -15.00 8.01 -26.53
C ASP A 261 -16.30 7.18 -26.60
N GLU A 262 -16.22 5.86 -26.42
CA GLU A 262 -17.41 5.00 -26.29
C GLU A 262 -18.23 5.36 -25.03
N LEU A 263 -17.59 5.83 -23.96
CA LEU A 263 -18.24 6.23 -22.72
C LEU A 263 -19.11 7.47 -22.95
N VAL A 264 -18.63 8.45 -23.71
CA VAL A 264 -19.42 9.64 -24.06
C VAL A 264 -20.68 9.25 -24.84
N ASP A 265 -20.56 8.34 -25.80
CA ASP A 265 -21.73 7.84 -26.56
C ASP A 265 -22.69 7.07 -25.66
N LEU A 266 -22.18 6.22 -24.77
CA LEU A 266 -22.99 5.51 -23.81
C LEU A 266 -23.77 6.44 -22.89
N ILE A 267 -23.13 7.48 -22.33
CA ILE A 267 -23.79 8.45 -21.45
C ILE A 267 -24.96 9.11 -22.18
N ASN A 268 -24.74 9.56 -23.43
CA ASN A 268 -25.76 10.19 -24.25
C ASN A 268 -26.88 9.24 -24.72
N ALA A 269 -26.66 7.90 -24.62
CA ALA A 269 -27.68 6.90 -24.95
C ALA A 269 -28.53 6.46 -23.74
N CYS A 270 -28.16 6.88 -22.50
CA CYS A 270 -28.84 6.51 -21.25
C CYS A 270 -29.92 7.54 -20.85
N ASP A 271 -30.81 7.14 -19.92
CA ASP A 271 -31.92 7.96 -19.46
C ASP A 271 -31.71 8.56 -18.07
N LEU A 272 -30.88 7.95 -17.22
CA LEU A 272 -30.63 8.39 -15.87
C LEU A 272 -29.23 7.97 -15.44
N TYR A 273 -28.57 8.79 -14.62
CA TYR A 273 -27.32 8.44 -13.98
C TYR A 273 -27.53 8.18 -12.48
N VAL A 274 -26.89 7.15 -11.93
CA VAL A 274 -26.92 6.91 -10.48
C VAL A 274 -25.50 6.98 -9.91
N HIS A 275 -25.34 7.74 -8.83
CA HIS A 275 -24.08 7.85 -8.09
C HIS A 275 -24.29 7.39 -6.64
N ALA A 276 -24.19 6.09 -6.40
CA ALA A 276 -24.51 5.47 -5.11
C ALA A 276 -23.34 5.43 -4.13
N SER A 277 -22.19 6.06 -4.44
CA SER A 277 -20.95 5.98 -3.66
C SER A 277 -21.13 6.42 -2.21
N ASP A 278 -20.64 5.62 -1.26
CA ASP A 278 -20.57 5.99 0.16
C ASP A 278 -19.45 7.02 0.42
N ALA A 279 -18.34 6.94 -0.30
CA ALA A 279 -17.19 7.85 -0.16
C ALA A 279 -16.71 8.32 -1.54
N GLU A 280 -16.56 9.66 -1.69
CA GLU A 280 -16.17 10.28 -2.95
C GLU A 280 -15.47 11.61 -2.73
N ILE A 281 -14.27 11.74 -3.31
CA ILE A 281 -13.46 12.96 -3.19
C ILE A 281 -14.11 14.14 -3.93
N GLU A 282 -14.65 13.90 -5.12
CA GLU A 282 -15.26 14.90 -5.97
C GLU A 282 -16.48 14.34 -6.71
N GLY A 283 -16.34 13.18 -7.35
CA GLY A 283 -17.39 12.56 -8.16
C GLY A 283 -17.29 12.92 -9.65
N VAL A 284 -16.10 12.85 -10.22
CA VAL A 284 -15.83 13.22 -11.63
C VAL A 284 -16.77 12.51 -12.60
N SER A 285 -17.06 11.22 -12.41
CA SER A 285 -18.02 10.51 -13.26
C SER A 285 -19.46 11.04 -13.18
N CYS A 286 -19.85 11.65 -12.05
CA CYS A 286 -21.12 12.35 -11.92
C CYS A 286 -21.11 13.64 -12.77
N ILE A 287 -20.00 14.40 -12.71
CA ILE A 287 -19.85 15.64 -13.51
C ILE A 287 -19.82 15.30 -15.00
N GLU A 288 -19.14 14.22 -15.41
CA GLU A 288 -19.12 13.73 -16.80
C GLU A 288 -20.53 13.36 -17.30
N ALA A 289 -21.35 12.74 -16.47
CA ALA A 289 -22.75 12.42 -16.79
C ALA A 289 -23.60 13.70 -16.88
N MET A 290 -23.46 14.63 -15.92
CA MET A 290 -24.13 15.94 -15.93
C MET A 290 -23.79 16.75 -17.19
N ALA A 291 -22.51 16.73 -17.60
CA ALA A 291 -22.06 17.45 -18.79
C ALA A 291 -22.68 16.94 -20.10
N CYS A 292 -23.08 15.69 -20.12
CA CYS A 292 -23.85 15.10 -21.22
C CYS A 292 -25.37 15.31 -21.06
N GLY A 293 -25.83 16.06 -20.05
CA GLY A 293 -27.24 16.32 -19.77
C GLY A 293 -27.97 15.18 -19.06
N LEU A 294 -27.24 14.19 -18.51
CA LEU A 294 -27.89 13.08 -17.82
C LEU A 294 -28.18 13.46 -16.35
N VAL A 295 -29.46 13.42 -15.96
CA VAL A 295 -29.88 13.77 -14.60
C VAL A 295 -29.31 12.72 -13.61
N PRO A 296 -28.61 13.16 -12.55
CA PRO A 296 -28.05 12.26 -11.57
C PRO A 296 -28.97 12.00 -10.38
N VAL A 297 -29.01 10.76 -9.88
CA VAL A 297 -29.54 10.40 -8.57
C VAL A 297 -28.38 9.99 -7.69
N ILE A 298 -28.14 10.76 -6.63
CA ILE A 298 -26.89 10.76 -5.87
C ILE A 298 -27.17 10.33 -4.42
N SER A 299 -26.28 9.54 -3.83
CA SER A 299 -26.30 9.23 -2.40
C SER A 299 -26.08 10.50 -1.56
N ASP A 300 -26.88 10.72 -0.50
CA ASP A 300 -26.73 11.85 0.44
C ASP A 300 -25.60 11.62 1.47
N SER A 301 -24.69 10.68 1.19
CA SER A 301 -23.59 10.34 2.09
C SER A 301 -22.76 11.55 2.50
N GLU A 302 -22.54 11.69 3.82
CA GLU A 302 -21.69 12.75 4.40
C GLU A 302 -20.20 12.60 4.05
N LEU A 303 -19.79 11.43 3.52
CA LEU A 303 -18.41 11.15 3.09
C LEU A 303 -18.20 11.34 1.58
N SER A 304 -19.21 11.90 0.88
CA SER A 304 -19.18 12.08 -0.57
C SER A 304 -19.36 13.56 -0.94
N ALA A 305 -18.41 14.12 -1.71
CA ALA A 305 -18.53 15.45 -2.27
C ALA A 305 -19.67 15.56 -3.32
N ALA A 306 -20.01 14.44 -3.97
CA ALA A 306 -20.97 14.40 -5.08
C ALA A 306 -22.38 14.84 -4.66
N ARG A 307 -22.76 14.69 -3.38
CA ARG A 307 -24.07 15.15 -2.87
C ARG A 307 -24.38 16.63 -3.18
N ASN A 308 -23.33 17.45 -3.29
CA ASN A 308 -23.44 18.87 -3.55
C ASN A 308 -23.82 19.21 -5.01
N PHE A 309 -23.87 18.22 -5.90
CA PHE A 309 -24.29 18.40 -7.29
C PHE A 309 -25.80 18.34 -7.46
N ALA A 310 -26.55 17.87 -6.47
CA ALA A 310 -28.01 17.78 -6.57
C ALA A 310 -28.67 19.17 -6.77
N LEU A 311 -29.45 19.33 -7.85
CA LEU A 311 -30.22 20.53 -8.16
C LEU A 311 -31.68 20.43 -7.72
N HIS A 312 -32.15 19.25 -7.34
CA HIS A 312 -33.50 18.95 -6.92
C HIS A 312 -33.52 17.91 -5.81
N GLU A 313 -34.45 17.92 -4.91
CA GLU A 313 -34.54 16.97 -3.79
C GLU A 313 -34.62 15.50 -4.24
N TYR A 314 -35.33 15.23 -5.35
CA TYR A 314 -35.41 13.89 -5.92
C TYR A 314 -34.11 13.44 -6.63
N CYS A 315 -33.12 14.29 -6.75
CA CYS A 315 -31.77 13.92 -7.15
C CYS A 315 -30.94 13.36 -5.97
N LEU A 316 -31.48 13.35 -4.73
CA LEU A 316 -30.84 12.74 -3.56
C LEU A 316 -31.65 11.55 -3.06
N PHE A 317 -30.95 10.47 -2.68
CA PHE A 317 -31.52 9.35 -1.98
C PHE A 317 -30.73 9.07 -0.70
N ARG A 318 -31.40 8.47 0.31
CA ARG A 318 -30.78 8.15 1.60
C ARG A 318 -29.64 7.15 1.44
N ALA A 319 -28.45 7.51 1.92
CA ALA A 319 -27.25 6.67 1.82
C ALA A 319 -27.50 5.26 2.43
N GLY A 320 -27.17 4.23 1.64
CA GLY A 320 -27.36 2.84 2.04
C GLY A 320 -28.78 2.29 1.90
N ASP A 321 -29.76 3.09 1.48
CA ASP A 321 -31.17 2.72 1.36
C ASP A 321 -31.57 2.49 -0.11
N ALA A 322 -31.67 1.22 -0.49
CA ALA A 322 -32.07 0.81 -1.83
C ALA A 322 -33.56 1.10 -2.14
N ARG A 323 -34.43 1.19 -1.13
CA ARG A 323 -35.86 1.55 -1.33
C ARG A 323 -35.99 3.03 -1.64
N SER A 324 -35.29 3.88 -0.88
CA SER A 324 -35.21 5.31 -1.19
C SER A 324 -34.67 5.55 -2.60
N LEU A 325 -33.65 4.81 -3.03
CA LEU A 325 -33.14 4.91 -4.41
C LEU A 325 -34.19 4.46 -5.44
N ALA A 326 -34.94 3.38 -5.17
CA ALA A 326 -36.02 2.94 -6.05
C ALA A 326 -37.12 4.00 -6.24
N GLU A 327 -37.54 4.64 -5.13
CA GLU A 327 -38.52 5.73 -5.17
C GLU A 327 -38.04 6.92 -6.03
N ARG A 328 -36.74 7.26 -5.97
CA ARG A 328 -36.16 8.32 -6.81
C ARG A 328 -36.11 7.91 -8.29
N ILE A 329 -35.76 6.67 -8.59
CA ILE A 329 -35.77 6.14 -9.96
C ILE A 329 -37.20 6.18 -10.52
N ASP A 330 -38.17 5.68 -9.77
CA ASP A 330 -39.58 5.67 -10.19
C ASP A 330 -40.11 7.07 -10.46
N PHE A 331 -39.78 8.05 -9.59
CA PHE A 331 -40.12 9.44 -9.79
C PHE A 331 -39.60 9.97 -11.13
N TRP A 332 -38.33 9.72 -11.48
CA TRP A 332 -37.75 10.23 -12.75
C TRP A 332 -38.29 9.52 -13.99
N ILE A 333 -38.81 8.31 -13.84
CA ILE A 333 -39.55 7.62 -14.92
C ILE A 333 -40.92 8.30 -15.16
N GLU A 334 -41.57 8.76 -14.09
CA GLU A 334 -42.90 9.36 -14.11
C GLU A 334 -42.93 10.86 -14.50
N HIS A 335 -41.76 11.54 -14.36
CA HIS A 335 -41.68 12.99 -14.62
C HIS A 335 -40.69 13.32 -15.75
N PRO A 336 -40.95 12.87 -17.00
CA PRO A 336 -40.01 13.05 -18.11
C PRO A 336 -39.81 14.53 -18.48
N GLU A 337 -40.80 15.38 -18.31
CA GLU A 337 -40.72 16.81 -18.62
C GLU A 337 -39.79 17.55 -17.66
N LEU A 338 -39.94 17.32 -16.34
CA LEU A 338 -39.06 17.89 -15.33
C LEU A 338 -37.63 17.36 -15.51
N LYS A 339 -37.48 16.06 -15.88
CA LYS A 339 -36.17 15.47 -16.18
C LYS A 339 -35.52 16.19 -17.36
N ALA A 340 -36.25 16.50 -18.42
CA ALA A 340 -35.73 17.22 -19.58
C ALA A 340 -35.29 18.66 -19.21
N GLU A 341 -36.08 19.39 -18.40
CA GLU A 341 -35.68 20.70 -17.88
C GLU A 341 -34.37 20.64 -17.10
N LEU A 342 -34.28 19.70 -16.14
CA LEU A 342 -33.09 19.56 -15.32
C LEU A 342 -31.88 19.07 -16.12
N SER A 343 -32.08 18.30 -17.18
CA SER A 343 -31.02 17.87 -18.10
C SER A 343 -30.23 19.06 -18.64
N VAL A 344 -30.94 20.11 -19.11
CA VAL A 344 -30.32 21.34 -19.61
C VAL A 344 -29.54 22.05 -18.50
N ARG A 345 -30.17 22.23 -17.33
CA ARG A 345 -29.54 22.91 -16.18
C ARG A 345 -28.29 22.17 -15.69
N TYR A 346 -28.27 20.83 -15.71
CA TYR A 346 -27.11 20.05 -15.35
C TYR A 346 -25.97 20.19 -16.37
N ALA A 347 -26.29 20.21 -17.67
CA ALA A 347 -25.29 20.44 -18.71
C ALA A 347 -24.67 21.85 -18.59
N GLU A 348 -25.48 22.89 -18.36
CA GLU A 348 -25.00 24.25 -18.12
C GLU A 348 -24.10 24.35 -16.90
N ARG A 349 -24.50 23.75 -15.76
CA ARG A 349 -23.69 23.74 -14.55
C ARG A 349 -22.35 23.02 -14.74
N ALA A 350 -22.32 21.97 -15.55
CA ALA A 350 -21.10 21.22 -15.82
C ALA A 350 -20.09 21.99 -16.69
N GLU A 351 -20.54 23.03 -17.46
CA GLU A 351 -19.63 23.92 -18.20
C GLU A 351 -18.69 24.71 -17.26
N GLU A 352 -19.12 24.96 -16.03
CA GLU A 352 -18.25 25.57 -15.01
C GLU A 352 -17.14 24.63 -14.53
N MET A 353 -17.30 23.33 -14.79
CA MET A 353 -16.39 22.27 -14.34
C MET A 353 -15.40 21.83 -15.43
N ARG A 354 -15.21 22.64 -16.49
CA ARG A 354 -14.23 22.36 -17.55
C ARG A 354 -12.80 22.46 -17.04
N VAL A 355 -11.93 21.51 -17.45
CA VAL A 355 -10.55 21.39 -16.98
C VAL A 355 -9.72 22.66 -17.25
N GLU A 356 -9.95 23.36 -18.36
CA GLU A 356 -9.24 24.57 -18.77
C GLU A 356 -9.31 25.67 -17.70
N ARG A 357 -10.46 25.80 -17.01
CA ARG A 357 -10.65 26.77 -15.92
C ARG A 357 -9.79 26.43 -14.70
N PHE A 358 -9.68 25.15 -14.38
CA PHE A 358 -8.94 24.68 -13.20
C PHE A 358 -7.44 24.64 -13.43
N VAL A 359 -6.98 24.40 -14.66
CA VAL A 359 -5.57 24.49 -15.01
C VAL A 359 -5.03 25.90 -14.79
N ALA A 360 -5.80 26.95 -15.14
CA ALA A 360 -5.42 28.33 -14.83
C ALA A 360 -5.32 28.61 -13.33
N ALA A 361 -6.18 27.99 -12.52
CA ALA A 361 -6.09 28.06 -11.05
C ALA A 361 -4.86 27.29 -10.51
N THR A 362 -4.52 26.18 -11.15
CA THR A 362 -3.32 25.39 -10.82
C THR A 362 -2.03 26.15 -11.15
N GLU A 363 -1.99 26.90 -12.25
CA GLU A 363 -0.86 27.79 -12.56
C GLU A 363 -0.67 28.86 -11.48
N LYS A 364 -1.77 29.47 -11.01
CA LYS A 364 -1.73 30.43 -9.90
C LYS A 364 -1.19 29.78 -8.61
N LEU A 365 -1.64 28.56 -8.32
CA LEU A 365 -1.12 27.78 -7.22
C LEU A 365 0.39 27.56 -7.36
N TYR A 366 0.88 27.14 -8.54
CA TYR A 366 2.30 26.90 -8.76
C TYR A 366 3.14 28.16 -8.58
N HIS A 367 2.69 29.30 -9.12
CA HIS A 367 3.37 30.59 -8.91
C HIS A 367 3.44 30.94 -7.43
N LYS A 368 2.35 30.75 -6.69
CA LYS A 368 2.32 31.04 -5.24
C LYS A 368 3.23 30.11 -4.46
N VAL A 369 3.26 28.81 -4.79
CA VAL A 369 4.18 27.85 -4.17
C VAL A 369 5.64 28.23 -4.41
N ILE A 370 6.00 28.64 -5.62
CA ILE A 370 7.36 29.08 -5.97
C ILE A 370 7.73 30.37 -5.20
N GLU A 371 6.81 31.34 -5.14
CA GLU A 371 7.00 32.57 -4.40
C GLU A 371 7.24 32.30 -2.90
N ASP A 372 6.34 31.55 -2.28
CA ASP A 372 6.42 31.24 -0.84
C ASP A 372 7.65 30.38 -0.50
N TYR A 373 8.06 29.52 -1.42
CA TYR A 373 9.30 28.75 -1.28
C TYR A 373 10.55 29.67 -1.30
N ARG A 374 10.57 30.70 -2.15
CA ARG A 374 11.66 31.68 -2.18
C ARG A 374 11.77 32.48 -0.88
N LEU A 375 10.62 32.77 -0.26
CA LEU A 375 10.56 33.55 0.99
C LEU A 375 10.87 32.69 2.23
N HIS A 376 10.35 31.48 2.30
CA HIS A 376 10.31 30.67 3.52
C HIS A 376 11.10 29.34 3.41
N GLY A 377 11.53 28.96 2.21
CA GLY A 377 12.14 27.65 1.93
C GLY A 377 11.15 26.49 2.07
N SER A 378 11.68 25.27 2.17
CA SER A 378 10.86 24.09 2.41
C SER A 378 10.30 24.08 3.84
N ARG A 379 9.03 23.69 3.98
CA ARG A 379 8.42 23.52 5.29
C ARG A 379 9.14 22.44 6.09
N ARG A 380 9.62 22.78 7.29
CA ARG A 380 10.16 21.81 8.24
C ARG A 380 9.02 21.37 9.16
N PRO A 381 8.55 20.12 9.06
CA PRO A 381 7.58 19.62 10.04
C PRO A 381 8.23 19.59 11.42
N GLU A 382 7.50 20.01 12.46
CA GLU A 382 7.89 19.72 13.83
C GLU A 382 8.11 18.21 13.97
N GLU A 383 9.23 17.81 14.54
CA GLU A 383 9.53 16.39 14.79
C GLU A 383 8.51 15.83 15.78
N SER A 384 7.42 15.27 15.28
CA SER A 384 6.42 14.63 16.13
C SER A 384 7.01 13.40 16.80
N LEU A 385 6.60 13.14 18.06
CA LEU A 385 6.98 11.94 18.82
C LEU A 385 6.72 10.66 18.01
N LEU A 386 5.69 10.65 17.15
CA LEU A 386 5.36 9.54 16.25
C LEU A 386 6.38 9.38 15.11
N ARG A 387 6.97 10.47 14.60
CA ARG A 387 8.08 10.41 13.64
C ARG A 387 9.32 9.81 14.30
N ARG A 388 9.60 10.16 15.54
CA ARG A 388 10.68 9.52 16.34
C ARG A 388 10.43 8.03 16.55
N ILE A 389 9.17 7.61 16.66
CA ILE A 389 8.80 6.19 16.86
C ILE A 389 8.72 5.43 15.53
N THR A 390 8.10 6.00 14.47
CA THR A 390 7.87 5.32 13.19
C THR A 390 9.01 5.48 12.19
N HIS A 391 9.80 6.56 12.32
CA HIS A 391 10.98 6.85 11.52
C HIS A 391 12.04 7.42 12.45
N PRO A 392 12.62 6.60 13.33
CA PRO A 392 13.83 7.04 14.02
C PRO A 392 14.81 7.40 12.91
N ASP A 393 15.38 8.63 13.00
CA ASP A 393 16.51 9.03 12.18
C ASP A 393 17.47 7.85 12.13
N VAL A 394 17.69 7.28 10.94
CA VAL A 394 18.60 6.15 10.79
C VAL A 394 20.02 6.56 11.22
N GLY A 395 20.24 7.88 11.31
CA GLY A 395 21.42 8.51 11.87
C GLY A 395 21.50 8.56 13.40
N LYS A 396 20.37 8.48 14.10
CA LYS A 396 20.30 8.47 15.56
C LYS A 396 19.65 7.17 16.04
N ILE A 397 20.29 6.05 15.80
CA ILE A 397 19.96 4.81 16.52
C ILE A 397 20.35 5.10 17.97
N SER A 398 19.39 5.57 18.75
CA SER A 398 19.58 5.65 20.19
C SER A 398 19.88 4.24 20.71
N PRO A 399 20.95 4.06 21.49
CA PRO A 399 21.18 2.82 22.23
C PRO A 399 19.96 2.36 23.06
N ALA A 400 19.05 3.27 23.36
CA ALA A 400 17.79 3.01 24.05
C ALA A 400 16.83 2.02 23.37
N TYR A 401 16.96 1.75 22.06
CA TYR A 401 16.10 0.76 21.40
C TYR A 401 16.36 -0.69 21.87
N LEU A 402 17.58 -0.97 22.28
CA LEU A 402 18.01 -2.27 22.76
C LEU A 402 18.12 -2.35 24.30
N ARG A 403 18.16 -1.20 25.01
CA ARG A 403 18.07 -1.11 26.46
C ARG A 403 16.61 -0.86 26.87
N MET A 404 15.83 -1.93 26.94
CA MET A 404 14.44 -1.82 27.41
C MET A 404 14.39 -2.01 28.94
N SER A 405 13.44 -1.32 29.60
CA SER A 405 13.11 -1.63 31.00
C SER A 405 12.63 -3.07 31.14
N PRO A 406 12.73 -3.70 32.32
CA PRO A 406 12.32 -5.08 32.54
C PRO A 406 10.90 -5.37 32.04
N LEU A 407 9.94 -4.47 32.29
CA LEU A 407 8.55 -4.62 31.84
C LEU A 407 8.44 -4.58 30.30
N ARG A 408 9.13 -3.63 29.65
CA ARG A 408 9.13 -3.55 28.17
C ARG A 408 9.80 -4.79 27.55
N ASN A 409 10.84 -5.31 28.20
CA ASN A 409 11.49 -6.54 27.79
C ASN A 409 10.53 -7.74 27.86
N LEU A 410 9.74 -7.83 28.91
CA LEU A 410 8.74 -8.88 29.09
C LEU A 410 7.66 -8.77 27.99
N LEU A 411 7.07 -7.59 27.79
CA LEU A 411 6.06 -7.35 26.77
C LEU A 411 6.60 -7.63 25.35
N PHE A 412 7.83 -7.24 25.07
CA PHE A 412 8.49 -7.54 23.80
C PHE A 412 8.67 -9.05 23.59
N SER A 413 9.13 -9.76 24.62
CA SER A 413 9.26 -11.23 24.57
C SER A 413 7.93 -11.92 24.36
N LEU A 414 6.89 -11.49 25.07
CA LEU A 414 5.55 -12.05 24.93
C LEU A 414 5.03 -11.84 23.50
N PHE A 415 5.10 -10.60 23.00
CA PHE A 415 4.68 -10.27 21.64
C PHE A 415 5.43 -11.09 20.58
N THR A 416 6.77 -11.12 20.63
CA THR A 416 7.58 -11.86 19.64
C THR A 416 7.37 -13.37 19.72
N ASN A 417 7.02 -13.91 20.89
CA ASN A 417 6.68 -15.32 21.03
C ASN A 417 5.27 -15.62 20.47
N CYS A 418 4.28 -14.74 20.67
CA CYS A 418 2.97 -14.88 20.02
C CYS A 418 3.11 -14.85 18.49
N VAL A 419 3.89 -13.90 17.96
CA VAL A 419 4.22 -13.85 16.52
C VAL A 419 4.93 -15.13 16.06
N GLY A 420 5.84 -15.67 16.88
CA GLY A 420 6.55 -16.93 16.60
C GLY A 420 5.62 -18.15 16.50
N VAL A 421 4.60 -18.21 17.35
CA VAL A 421 3.56 -19.27 17.29
C VAL A 421 2.75 -19.15 16.01
N LEU A 422 2.32 -17.94 15.67
CA LEU A 422 1.58 -17.70 14.42
C LEU A 422 2.45 -18.04 13.19
N ALA A 423 3.70 -17.61 13.20
CA ALA A 423 4.68 -17.92 12.15
C ALA A 423 4.86 -19.44 12.00
N TYR A 424 4.93 -20.19 13.11
CA TYR A 424 5.02 -21.65 13.05
C TYR A 424 3.83 -22.28 12.34
N ILE A 425 2.63 -21.83 12.63
CA ILE A 425 1.40 -22.32 11.96
C ILE A 425 1.47 -22.01 10.45
N VAL A 426 1.83 -20.78 10.10
CA VAL A 426 1.96 -20.36 8.70
C VAL A 426 3.06 -21.15 7.98
N ASP A 427 4.26 -21.21 8.55
CA ASP A 427 5.42 -21.88 7.94
C ASP A 427 5.20 -23.39 7.79
N ALA A 428 4.52 -24.02 8.75
CA ALA A 428 4.19 -25.44 8.68
C ALA A 428 3.09 -25.74 7.67
N LEU A 429 2.02 -24.90 7.61
CA LEU A 429 0.87 -25.13 6.73
C LEU A 429 1.18 -24.75 5.27
N PHE A 430 1.86 -23.62 5.03
CA PHE A 430 2.06 -23.09 3.69
C PHE A 430 3.39 -23.50 3.05
N PHE A 431 4.43 -23.72 3.87
CA PHE A 431 5.77 -24.05 3.35
C PHE A 431 6.24 -25.46 3.74
N GLY A 432 5.44 -26.20 4.50
CA GLY A 432 5.84 -27.55 4.95
C GLY A 432 7.13 -27.55 5.76
N LEU A 433 7.38 -26.50 6.56
CA LEU A 433 8.64 -26.28 7.26
C LEU A 433 9.01 -27.45 8.18
N ARG A 434 10.19 -28.02 7.98
CA ARG A 434 10.81 -29.01 8.85
C ARG A 434 12.12 -28.47 9.43
N ILE A 435 12.30 -28.62 10.73
CA ILE A 435 13.48 -28.14 11.46
C ILE A 435 14.22 -29.34 12.06
N LYS A 436 15.52 -29.47 11.73
CA LYS A 436 16.41 -30.46 12.26
C LYS A 436 17.58 -29.78 12.99
N GLY A 437 18.16 -30.43 14.03
CA GLY A 437 19.32 -29.90 14.74
C GLY A 437 19.02 -28.98 15.93
N ARG A 438 17.74 -28.80 16.34
CA ARG A 438 17.41 -28.01 17.55
C ARG A 438 18.13 -28.43 18.82
N LYS A 439 18.61 -29.68 18.91
CA LYS A 439 19.43 -30.16 20.03
C LYS A 439 20.71 -29.33 20.23
N ASN A 440 21.28 -28.81 19.14
CA ASN A 440 22.49 -27.99 19.14
C ASN A 440 22.29 -26.62 19.83
N LEU A 441 21.05 -26.19 20.00
CA LEU A 441 20.71 -24.96 20.71
C LEU A 441 20.44 -25.16 22.21
N ARG A 442 20.19 -26.40 22.67
CA ARG A 442 19.81 -26.70 24.07
C ARG A 442 20.98 -26.52 25.05
N HIS A 443 22.19 -26.84 24.62
CA HIS A 443 23.40 -26.78 25.45
C HIS A 443 24.13 -25.43 25.33
N LEU A 444 23.58 -24.50 24.58
CA LEU A 444 24.18 -23.19 24.38
C LEU A 444 24.04 -22.34 25.65
N LYS A 445 25.16 -22.11 26.34
CA LYS A 445 25.26 -21.21 27.49
C LYS A 445 25.53 -19.78 26.98
N GLY A 446 24.60 -18.86 27.22
CA GLY A 446 24.73 -17.45 26.78
C GLY A 446 24.20 -17.18 25.39
N GLY A 447 24.57 -16.02 24.81
CA GLY A 447 24.16 -15.58 23.48
C GLY A 447 25.00 -16.21 22.37
N ALA A 448 24.50 -16.12 21.14
CA ALA A 448 25.22 -16.57 19.95
C ALA A 448 24.85 -15.74 18.73
N VAL A 449 25.77 -15.65 17.78
CA VAL A 449 25.48 -15.18 16.43
C VAL A 449 24.91 -16.37 15.64
N THR A 450 23.78 -16.18 14.96
CA THR A 450 23.22 -17.18 14.04
C THR A 450 23.40 -16.70 12.62
N VAL A 451 23.76 -17.58 11.71
CA VAL A 451 23.94 -17.27 10.28
C VAL A 451 23.16 -18.25 9.41
N MET A 452 22.58 -17.77 8.32
CA MET A 452 21.85 -18.61 7.37
C MET A 452 21.95 -18.05 5.94
N ASN A 453 21.85 -18.92 4.95
CA ASN A 453 21.68 -18.51 3.55
C ASN A 453 20.32 -17.79 3.37
N HIS A 454 20.24 -16.83 2.44
CA HIS A 454 19.09 -15.95 2.27
C HIS A 454 18.36 -16.23 0.95
N ILE A 455 17.41 -17.18 0.97
CA ILE A 455 16.76 -17.71 -0.24
C ILE A 455 15.25 -17.56 -0.29
N HIS A 456 14.60 -17.15 0.82
CA HIS A 456 13.15 -17.02 0.89
C HIS A 456 12.74 -15.75 1.66
N PRO A 457 11.71 -15.01 1.22
CA PRO A 457 11.27 -13.77 1.91
C PRO A 457 10.80 -13.97 3.35
N MET A 458 10.37 -15.19 3.71
CA MET A 458 9.91 -15.55 5.06
C MET A 458 10.93 -16.35 5.86
N ASP A 459 12.20 -16.39 5.44
CA ASP A 459 13.21 -17.16 6.16
C ASP A 459 13.48 -16.65 7.59
N CYS A 460 13.28 -15.33 7.84
CA CYS A 460 13.34 -14.78 9.19
C CYS A 460 12.27 -15.37 10.13
N THR A 461 11.06 -15.68 9.65
CA THR A 461 10.04 -16.35 10.46
C THR A 461 10.45 -17.79 10.77
N MET A 462 10.99 -18.49 9.78
CA MET A 462 11.50 -19.86 9.93
C MET A 462 12.65 -19.94 10.94
N VAL A 463 13.57 -18.96 10.93
CA VAL A 463 14.64 -18.84 11.95
C VAL A 463 14.04 -18.57 13.33
N LYS A 464 13.08 -17.63 13.46
CA LYS A 464 12.41 -17.36 14.75
C LYS A 464 11.75 -18.61 15.30
N VAL A 465 11.07 -19.37 14.45
CA VAL A 465 10.45 -20.67 14.81
C VAL A 465 11.51 -21.68 15.24
N ALA A 466 12.66 -21.73 14.54
CA ALA A 466 13.72 -22.67 14.82
C ALA A 466 14.37 -22.48 16.20
N VAL A 467 14.54 -21.23 16.63
CA VAL A 467 15.19 -20.87 17.89
C VAL A 467 14.24 -20.68 19.08
N PHE A 468 12.93 -20.80 18.84
CA PHE A 468 11.91 -20.61 19.89
C PHE A 468 12.17 -21.53 21.12
N PRO A 469 12.05 -21.05 22.37
CA PRO A 469 11.51 -19.73 22.81
C PRO A 469 12.57 -18.62 22.98
N ARG A 470 13.82 -18.84 22.54
CA ARG A 470 14.91 -17.88 22.72
C ARG A 470 14.62 -16.57 21.99
N ARG A 471 15.10 -15.47 22.59
CA ARG A 471 15.03 -14.16 21.97
C ARG A 471 16.04 -14.07 20.84
N ILE A 472 15.63 -13.53 19.71
CA ILE A 472 16.50 -13.32 18.56
C ILE A 472 16.23 -11.94 17.95
N TYR A 473 17.31 -11.28 17.53
CA TYR A 473 17.28 -10.03 16.78
C TYR A 473 17.80 -10.29 15.37
N PHE A 474 17.19 -9.65 14.38
CA PHE A 474 17.55 -9.80 12.96
C PHE A 474 18.22 -8.54 12.45
N THR A 475 19.43 -8.67 11.91
CA THR A 475 20.07 -7.54 11.22
C THR A 475 19.39 -7.31 9.86
N SER A 476 19.06 -6.05 9.56
CA SER A 476 18.35 -5.69 8.35
C SER A 476 18.89 -4.39 7.76
N LEU A 477 18.81 -4.26 6.44
CA LEU A 477 19.11 -2.99 5.78
C LEU A 477 18.12 -1.91 6.24
N SER A 478 18.61 -0.70 6.47
CA SER A 478 17.79 0.43 6.93
C SER A 478 16.55 0.67 6.07
N ARG A 479 16.67 0.54 4.74
CA ARG A 479 15.55 0.66 3.78
C ARG A 479 14.38 -0.29 4.06
N ASN A 480 14.62 -1.48 4.62
CA ASN A 480 13.54 -2.43 4.94
C ASN A 480 12.73 -1.98 6.15
N LEU A 481 13.38 -1.28 7.09
CA LEU A 481 12.76 -0.74 8.29
C LEU A 481 11.95 0.54 8.02
N GLU A 482 12.11 1.09 6.84
CA GLU A 482 11.41 2.27 6.37
C GLU A 482 10.12 1.94 5.61
N LEU A 483 9.89 0.67 5.25
CA LEU A 483 8.66 0.24 4.59
C LEU A 483 7.42 0.50 5.48
N PRO A 484 6.36 1.11 4.94
CA PRO A 484 5.15 1.38 5.71
C PRO A 484 4.53 0.07 6.23
N PHE A 485 4.01 0.09 7.44
CA PHE A 485 3.47 -1.07 8.18
C PHE A 485 4.45 -2.23 8.37
N ILE A 486 5.12 -2.69 7.31
CA ILE A 486 6.10 -3.77 7.34
C ILE A 486 7.31 -3.35 8.17
N GLY A 487 7.89 -2.18 7.95
CA GLY A 487 9.03 -1.67 8.70
C GLY A 487 8.74 -1.54 10.19
N TRP A 488 7.55 -1.05 10.55
CA TRP A 488 7.09 -1.00 11.93
C TRP A 488 6.95 -2.41 12.54
N PHE A 489 6.30 -3.34 11.80
CA PHE A 489 6.09 -4.71 12.26
C PHE A 489 7.42 -5.46 12.47
N ILE A 490 8.36 -5.39 11.51
CA ILE A 490 9.65 -6.08 11.65
C ILE A 490 10.52 -5.47 12.76
N LYS A 491 10.40 -4.15 13.04
CA LYS A 491 11.01 -3.52 14.23
C LYS A 491 10.45 -4.12 15.51
N LEU A 492 9.12 -4.27 15.62
CA LEU A 492 8.46 -4.95 16.74
C LEU A 492 8.88 -6.43 16.85
N CYS A 493 9.26 -7.07 15.74
CA CYS A 493 9.78 -8.43 15.73
C CYS A 493 11.28 -8.52 16.03
N GLY A 494 11.95 -7.40 16.32
CA GLY A 494 13.37 -7.38 16.70
C GLY A 494 14.35 -7.14 15.56
N ALA A 495 13.92 -6.52 14.45
CA ALA A 495 14.83 -6.13 13.38
C ALA A 495 15.70 -4.94 13.81
N ILE A 496 17.01 -5.05 13.60
CA ILE A 496 18.03 -4.05 13.93
C ILE A 496 18.63 -3.52 12.63
N PRO A 497 18.62 -2.19 12.39
CA PRO A 497 19.22 -1.62 11.19
C PRO A 497 20.75 -1.75 11.21
N LEU A 498 21.32 -2.21 10.11
CA LEU A 498 22.76 -2.17 9.86
C LEU A 498 23.20 -0.72 9.61
N PRO A 499 24.22 -0.22 10.33
CA PRO A 499 24.73 1.13 10.11
C PRO A 499 25.45 1.21 8.77
N THR A 500 25.20 2.31 8.05
CA THR A 500 25.90 2.62 6.78
C THR A 500 27.12 3.53 7.00
N GLU A 501 27.21 4.17 8.16
CA GLU A 501 28.28 5.10 8.52
C GLU A 501 29.30 4.45 9.47
N PRO A 502 30.61 4.56 9.20
CA PRO A 502 31.66 3.96 10.03
C PRO A 502 31.61 4.40 11.51
N VAL A 503 31.29 5.67 11.77
CA VAL A 503 31.22 6.22 13.13
C VAL A 503 30.15 5.53 13.98
N LYS A 504 29.05 5.08 13.36
CA LYS A 504 27.95 4.36 14.03
C LYS A 504 28.24 2.88 14.25
N LEU A 505 29.19 2.33 13.51
CA LEU A 505 29.54 0.90 13.60
C LEU A 505 30.06 0.54 15.00
N VAL A 506 30.87 1.39 15.62
CA VAL A 506 31.43 1.12 16.97
C VAL A 506 30.32 1.03 18.03
N SER A 507 29.37 1.95 18.00
CA SER A 507 28.24 1.95 18.94
C SER A 507 27.30 0.77 18.69
N PHE A 508 27.11 0.39 17.42
CA PHE A 508 26.34 -0.76 17.02
C PHE A 508 26.96 -2.08 17.55
N LEU A 509 28.25 -2.27 17.34
CA LEU A 509 28.98 -3.47 17.83
C LEU A 509 28.95 -3.56 19.37
N LYS A 510 29.13 -2.45 20.08
CA LYS A 510 28.98 -2.43 21.55
C LYS A 510 27.61 -2.89 22.00
N GLN A 511 26.56 -2.47 21.27
CA GLN A 511 25.21 -2.84 21.58
C GLN A 511 24.91 -4.32 21.27
N LEU A 512 25.42 -4.86 20.15
CA LEU A 512 25.31 -6.28 19.84
C LEU A 512 25.99 -7.13 20.91
N LYS A 513 27.20 -6.74 21.33
CA LYS A 513 27.94 -7.39 22.41
C LYS A 513 27.12 -7.44 23.71
N TYR A 514 26.54 -6.31 24.12
CA TYR A 514 25.67 -6.24 25.30
C TYR A 514 24.51 -7.23 25.26
N ASN A 515 23.84 -7.39 24.12
CA ASN A 515 22.73 -8.35 23.98
C ASN A 515 23.21 -9.80 23.99
N LEU A 516 24.33 -10.08 23.33
CA LEU A 516 24.95 -11.42 23.34
C LEU A 516 25.36 -11.84 24.75
N GLU A 517 25.93 -10.93 25.56
CA GLU A 517 26.27 -11.18 26.96
C GLU A 517 25.05 -11.49 27.83
N ARG A 518 23.86 -10.97 27.47
CA ARG A 518 22.60 -11.28 28.14
C ARG A 518 21.95 -12.59 27.71
N GLY A 519 22.54 -13.30 26.78
CA GLY A 519 22.03 -14.58 26.28
C GLY A 519 21.07 -14.46 25.08
N ASP A 520 20.94 -13.27 24.47
CA ASP A 520 20.13 -13.08 23.26
C ASP A 520 20.87 -13.65 22.03
N LEU A 521 20.08 -13.98 20.98
CA LEU A 521 20.62 -14.40 19.69
C LEU A 521 20.58 -13.23 18.70
N ILE A 522 21.59 -13.12 17.84
CA ILE A 522 21.65 -12.12 16.77
C ILE A 522 21.82 -12.83 15.44
N HIS A 523 20.88 -12.62 14.54
CA HIS A 523 20.86 -13.24 13.23
C HIS A 523 21.44 -12.35 12.14
N PHE A 524 22.31 -12.96 11.32
CA PHE A 524 22.85 -12.36 10.11
C PHE A 524 22.60 -13.25 8.90
N TYR A 525 22.38 -12.61 7.76
CA TYR A 525 22.49 -13.24 6.46
C TYR A 525 23.87 -12.89 5.88
N PRO A 526 24.88 -13.75 6.02
CA PRO A 526 26.24 -13.41 5.63
C PRO A 526 26.40 -13.16 4.13
N GLU A 527 25.48 -13.63 3.33
CA GLU A 527 25.42 -13.39 1.87
C GLU A 527 24.96 -11.97 1.47
N GLY A 528 24.49 -11.16 2.42
CA GLY A 528 24.13 -9.75 2.27
C GLY A 528 22.84 -9.43 1.54
N MET A 529 22.30 -10.31 0.69
CA MET A 529 21.06 -10.08 -0.05
C MET A 529 20.24 -11.36 -0.27
N LEU A 530 18.92 -11.19 -0.40
CA LEU A 530 18.00 -12.26 -0.76
C LEU A 530 18.13 -12.62 -2.24
N VAL A 531 18.44 -13.88 -2.54
CA VAL A 531 18.35 -14.44 -3.90
C VAL A 531 17.43 -15.66 -3.87
N ARG A 532 16.22 -15.51 -4.42
CA ARG A 532 15.17 -16.52 -4.34
C ARG A 532 15.59 -17.84 -4.98
N ASN A 533 15.35 -18.93 -4.25
CA ASN A 533 15.58 -20.32 -4.71
C ASN A 533 17.03 -20.55 -5.19
N HIS A 534 18.01 -19.85 -4.62
CA HIS A 534 19.40 -20.10 -4.94
C HIS A 534 19.84 -21.46 -4.37
N HIS A 535 20.55 -22.22 -5.20
CA HIS A 535 21.16 -23.49 -4.79
C HIS A 535 22.64 -23.25 -4.47
N GLY A 536 23.08 -23.67 -3.29
CA GLY A 536 24.46 -23.46 -2.79
C GLY A 536 24.61 -22.22 -1.92
N LEU A 537 25.84 -21.94 -1.49
CA LEU A 537 26.22 -20.78 -0.67
C LEU A 537 26.96 -19.75 -1.53
N ARG A 538 26.65 -18.49 -1.30
CA ARG A 538 27.38 -17.35 -1.89
C ARG A 538 28.52 -16.90 -0.98
N ASN A 539 29.30 -15.92 -1.43
CA ASN A 539 30.38 -15.36 -0.61
C ASN A 539 29.84 -14.72 0.66
N PHE A 540 30.56 -14.93 1.76
CA PHE A 540 30.20 -14.43 3.08
C PHE A 540 30.85 -13.08 3.35
N HIS A 541 30.09 -12.14 3.86
CA HIS A 541 30.58 -10.89 4.42
C HIS A 541 31.06 -11.13 5.87
N PRO A 542 32.16 -10.49 6.30
CA PRO A 542 32.79 -10.78 7.59
C PRO A 542 32.02 -10.28 8.83
N GLY A 543 30.98 -9.46 8.68
CA GLY A 543 30.30 -8.77 9.78
C GLY A 543 29.74 -9.66 10.89
N ALA A 544 29.17 -10.82 10.54
CA ALA A 544 28.67 -11.80 11.50
C ALA A 544 29.81 -12.39 12.35
N PHE A 545 30.85 -12.82 11.68
CA PHE A 545 32.03 -13.48 12.28
C PHE A 545 32.86 -12.51 13.12
N PHE A 546 33.00 -11.26 12.62
CA PHE A 546 33.61 -10.17 13.41
C PHE A 546 32.83 -9.91 14.71
N THR A 547 31.49 -9.92 14.64
CA THR A 547 30.64 -9.76 15.83
C THR A 547 30.86 -10.89 16.82
N ALA A 548 30.94 -12.13 16.35
CA ALA A 548 31.18 -13.31 17.19
C ALA A 548 32.56 -13.27 17.85
N VAL A 549 33.63 -13.00 17.10
CA VAL A 549 35.00 -12.89 17.62
C VAL A 549 35.10 -11.74 18.64
N ASN A 550 34.51 -10.57 18.34
CA ASN A 550 34.53 -9.41 19.22
C ASN A 550 33.77 -9.62 20.55
N SER A 551 32.81 -10.53 20.55
CA SER A 551 31.96 -10.83 21.72
C SER A 551 32.34 -12.13 22.41
N GLY A 552 33.29 -12.90 21.85
CA GLY A 552 33.70 -14.20 22.37
C GLY A 552 32.58 -15.27 22.36
N CYS A 553 31.57 -15.10 21.51
CA CYS A 553 30.41 -15.99 21.43
C CYS A 553 30.47 -16.91 20.20
N PRO A 554 29.81 -18.09 20.22
CA PRO A 554 29.78 -18.97 19.07
C PRO A 554 28.92 -18.45 17.93
N VAL A 555 29.22 -18.92 16.71
CA VAL A 555 28.36 -18.83 15.53
C VAL A 555 27.57 -20.13 15.39
N ILE A 556 26.26 -20.02 15.19
CA ILE A 556 25.38 -21.16 14.90
C ILE A 556 25.09 -21.17 13.39
N PRO A 557 25.67 -22.09 12.63
CA PRO A 557 25.38 -22.26 11.22
C PRO A 557 23.98 -22.84 11.02
N MET A 558 23.20 -22.24 10.12
CA MET A 558 21.90 -22.72 9.72
C MET A 558 21.80 -22.74 8.19
N VAL A 559 21.07 -23.70 7.66
CA VAL A 559 20.84 -23.81 6.22
C VAL A 559 19.35 -23.98 5.95
N LEU A 560 18.81 -23.16 5.06
CA LEU A 560 17.47 -23.32 4.52
C LEU A 560 17.56 -23.96 3.14
N ILE A 561 16.90 -25.10 2.96
CA ILE A 561 16.85 -25.85 1.71
C ILE A 561 15.40 -25.88 1.22
N ASN A 562 15.20 -25.47 -0.03
CA ASN A 562 13.92 -25.60 -0.73
C ASN A 562 13.97 -26.84 -1.62
N SER A 563 13.22 -27.89 -1.28
CA SER A 563 13.15 -29.12 -2.04
C SER A 563 11.74 -29.34 -2.62
N GLU A 564 11.68 -29.87 -3.85
CA GLU A 564 10.41 -30.32 -4.41
C GLU A 564 9.98 -31.61 -3.72
N PHE A 565 8.72 -31.64 -3.28
CA PHE A 565 8.16 -32.80 -2.61
C PHE A 565 7.69 -33.85 -3.62
N GLN A 566 8.25 -35.06 -3.58
CA GLN A 566 7.78 -36.21 -4.31
C GLN A 566 6.71 -36.96 -3.51
N GLY A 567 5.42 -36.53 -3.65
CA GLY A 567 4.31 -37.20 -2.98
C GLY A 567 2.96 -36.47 -3.08
N ARG A 568 1.85 -37.19 -2.73
CA ARG A 568 0.48 -36.61 -2.71
C ARG A 568 0.28 -35.71 -1.48
N ARG A 569 0.56 -34.42 -1.61
CA ARG A 569 0.23 -33.40 -0.58
C ARG A 569 -0.35 -32.14 -1.17
N LEU A 570 -1.08 -31.40 -0.34
CA LEU A 570 -1.69 -30.11 -0.68
C LEU A 570 -0.67 -29.07 -1.18
N PHE A 571 0.62 -29.24 -0.83
CA PHE A 571 1.71 -28.30 -1.15
C PHE A 571 2.83 -29.02 -1.90
N LYS A 572 3.26 -28.44 -3.02
CA LYS A 572 4.30 -28.99 -3.92
C LYS A 572 5.74 -28.78 -3.44
N ARG A 573 5.97 -28.06 -2.34
CA ARG A 573 7.31 -27.68 -1.86
C ARG A 573 7.47 -27.95 -0.37
N GLU A 574 8.66 -28.34 0.04
CA GLU A 574 9.05 -28.57 1.43
C GLU A 574 10.28 -27.73 1.76
N MET A 575 10.19 -26.92 2.83
CA MET A 575 11.31 -26.14 3.35
C MET A 575 11.96 -26.88 4.52
N ARG A 576 13.26 -27.15 4.42
CA ARG A 576 14.04 -27.79 5.49
C ARG A 576 15.01 -26.77 6.06
N LEU A 577 14.89 -26.50 7.35
CA LEU A 577 15.85 -25.69 8.10
C LEU A 577 16.71 -26.62 8.96
N LEU A 578 18.00 -26.66 8.65
CA LEU A 578 19.01 -27.48 9.35
C LEU A 578 19.86 -26.57 10.23
N ILE A 579 20.14 -27.00 11.47
CA ILE A 579 20.93 -26.26 12.46
C ILE A 579 22.18 -27.07 12.78
N GLY A 580 23.35 -26.52 12.46
CA GLY A 580 24.64 -27.12 12.74
C GLY A 580 25.09 -26.94 14.19
N GLU A 581 26.23 -27.51 14.50
CA GLU A 581 26.89 -27.38 15.81
C GLU A 581 27.48 -25.97 16.00
N PRO A 582 27.50 -25.46 17.25
CA PRO A 582 28.07 -24.15 17.54
C PRO A 582 29.56 -24.08 17.17
N GLN A 583 29.96 -23.08 16.40
CA GLN A 583 31.34 -22.83 16.00
C GLN A 583 31.92 -21.72 16.89
N TYR A 584 32.85 -22.07 17.76
CA TYR A 584 33.48 -21.12 18.69
C TYR A 584 34.68 -20.43 18.03
N PRO A 585 34.86 -19.08 18.23
CA PRO A 585 36.00 -18.37 17.70
C PRO A 585 37.32 -18.84 18.36
N ASN A 586 38.38 -18.94 17.58
CA ASN A 586 39.72 -19.14 18.12
C ASN A 586 40.31 -17.78 18.54
N LEU A 587 40.21 -17.47 19.84
CA LEU A 587 40.69 -16.20 20.40
C LEU A 587 42.20 -16.11 20.55
N LEU A 588 42.96 -17.19 20.27
CA LEU A 588 44.42 -17.18 20.28
C LEU A 588 45.01 -16.60 18.98
N LEU A 589 44.22 -16.56 17.90
CA LEU A 589 44.65 -15.99 16.62
C LEU A 589 44.51 -14.46 16.62
N PRO A 590 45.33 -13.76 15.81
CA PRO A 590 45.09 -12.36 15.49
C PRO A 590 43.64 -12.16 15.01
N ARG A 591 43.02 -11.07 15.40
CA ARG A 591 41.56 -10.82 15.18
C ARG A 591 41.12 -11.06 13.74
N LYS A 592 41.90 -10.61 12.74
CA LYS A 592 41.56 -10.77 11.32
C LYS A 592 41.54 -12.25 10.93
N GLU A 593 42.57 -12.98 11.31
CA GLU A 593 42.70 -14.41 11.03
C GLU A 593 41.63 -15.24 11.75
N ALA A 594 41.29 -14.88 13.00
CA ALA A 594 40.21 -15.51 13.75
C ALA A 594 38.85 -15.36 13.06
N VAL A 595 38.61 -14.20 12.43
CA VAL A 595 37.36 -13.92 11.66
C VAL A 595 37.32 -14.74 10.37
N GLU A 596 38.43 -14.82 9.65
CA GLU A 596 38.55 -15.57 8.39
C GLU A 596 38.42 -17.08 8.64
N GLU A 597 39.10 -17.58 9.64
CA GLU A 597 39.05 -19.01 10.06
C GLU A 597 37.64 -19.42 10.50
N LEU A 598 36.98 -18.59 11.32
CA LEU A 598 35.64 -18.86 11.80
C LEU A 598 34.61 -18.82 10.63
N ALA A 599 34.80 -17.92 9.68
CA ALA A 599 33.93 -17.81 8.50
C ALA A 599 34.06 -19.06 7.61
N GLU A 600 35.30 -19.52 7.34
CA GLU A 600 35.54 -20.67 6.50
C GLU A 600 35.02 -21.97 7.15
N ARG A 601 35.30 -22.18 8.42
CA ARG A 601 34.80 -23.34 9.16
C ARG A 601 33.28 -23.37 9.26
N THR A 602 32.67 -22.21 9.45
CA THR A 602 31.20 -22.07 9.43
C THR A 602 30.63 -22.39 8.05
N ARG A 603 31.30 -21.94 6.99
CA ARG A 603 30.91 -22.21 5.60
C ARG A 603 30.93 -23.68 5.28
N THR A 604 32.05 -24.35 5.59
CA THR A 604 32.21 -25.80 5.40
C THR A 604 31.10 -26.58 6.12
N MET A 605 30.80 -26.23 7.38
CA MET A 605 29.68 -26.84 8.11
C MET A 605 28.33 -26.62 7.43
N MET A 606 28.10 -25.46 6.84
CA MET A 606 26.86 -25.18 6.11
C MET A 606 26.77 -25.95 4.79
N GLU A 607 27.89 -26.15 4.10
CA GLU A 607 27.99 -26.98 2.89
C GLU A 607 27.71 -28.46 3.21
N ASP A 608 28.25 -28.98 4.30
CA ASP A 608 27.99 -30.36 4.79
C ASP A 608 26.51 -30.55 5.13
N LEU A 609 25.88 -29.56 5.80
CA LEU A 609 24.45 -29.58 6.09
C LEU A 609 23.59 -29.62 4.82
N MET A 610 24.01 -28.96 3.73
CA MET A 610 23.29 -28.98 2.46
C MET A 610 23.29 -30.38 1.81
N GLN A 611 24.30 -31.19 2.06
CA GLN A 611 24.41 -32.54 1.51
C GLN A 611 23.58 -33.56 2.30
N GLU A 612 23.00 -33.20 3.47
CA GLU A 612 22.18 -34.12 4.25
C GLU A 612 20.95 -34.61 3.47
N PRO A 613 20.77 -35.94 3.32
CA PRO A 613 19.64 -36.50 2.55
C PRO A 613 18.29 -36.18 3.21
N ALA A 614 17.26 -36.07 2.40
CA ALA A 614 15.88 -35.88 2.86
C ALA A 614 15.42 -37.15 3.61
N SER A 615 15.10 -37.06 4.90
CA SER A 615 14.55 -38.18 5.63
C SER A 615 13.08 -38.45 5.23
N SER A 616 12.77 -39.69 4.85
CA SER A 616 11.47 -40.12 4.31
C SER A 616 10.36 -40.33 5.36
N ARG A 617 10.59 -40.06 6.65
CA ARG A 617 9.58 -40.34 7.70
C ARG A 617 8.65 -39.15 7.98
N LEU A 618 7.36 -39.33 7.65
CA LEU A 618 6.24 -38.54 8.18
C LEU A 618 6.21 -38.67 9.71
N SER A 619 6.49 -37.59 10.42
CA SER A 619 6.37 -37.58 11.87
C SER A 619 4.93 -37.23 12.25
N PHE A 620 4.24 -38.14 12.94
CA PHE A 620 3.00 -37.95 13.70
C PHE A 620 3.13 -36.84 14.77
N ALA A 621 4.35 -36.35 14.95
CA ALA A 621 4.73 -35.25 15.83
C ALA A 621 4.13 -33.86 15.49
N PHE A 622 3.45 -33.68 14.36
CA PHE A 622 2.86 -32.37 14.01
C PHE A 622 1.72 -32.01 14.96
N LEU A 623 0.76 -32.90 15.15
CA LEU A 623 -0.37 -32.68 16.08
C LEU A 623 0.07 -32.58 17.53
N PHE A 624 1.05 -33.39 17.92
CA PHE A 624 1.63 -33.37 19.26
C PHE A 624 2.41 -32.08 19.55
N ARG A 625 3.13 -31.54 18.55
CA ARG A 625 3.85 -30.27 18.67
C ARG A 625 2.93 -29.07 18.68
N LEU A 626 1.86 -29.08 17.92
CA LEU A 626 0.84 -28.03 17.98
C LEU A 626 0.15 -28.01 19.35
N ALA A 627 -0.22 -29.17 19.88
CA ALA A 627 -0.77 -29.31 21.23
C ALA A 627 0.22 -28.87 22.31
N PHE A 628 1.50 -29.22 22.18
CA PHE A 628 2.56 -28.80 23.09
C PHE A 628 2.83 -27.29 23.04
N PHE A 629 2.80 -26.67 21.83
CA PHE A 629 2.92 -25.22 21.67
C PHE A 629 1.72 -24.47 22.27
N LEU A 630 0.51 -24.98 22.08
CA LEU A 630 -0.71 -24.43 22.69
C LEU A 630 -0.68 -24.60 24.23
N TYR A 631 -0.13 -25.72 24.72
CA TYR A 631 0.10 -25.95 26.14
C TYR A 631 1.12 -24.95 26.73
N LEU A 632 2.25 -24.71 26.07
CA LEU A 632 3.26 -23.73 26.50
C LEU A 632 2.73 -22.29 26.43
N ALA A 633 1.96 -21.92 25.42
CA ALA A 633 1.27 -20.64 25.36
C ALA A 633 0.26 -20.47 26.51
N ARG A 634 -0.46 -21.54 26.87
CA ARG A 634 -1.35 -21.58 28.03
C ARG A 634 -0.60 -21.51 29.37
N GLN A 635 0.57 -22.11 29.49
CA GLN A 635 1.42 -21.99 30.69
C GLN A 635 2.03 -20.58 30.82
N SER A 636 2.42 -19.96 29.70
CA SER A 636 2.89 -18.56 29.72
C SER A 636 1.79 -17.56 30.12
N LEU A 637 0.50 -17.89 29.84
CA LEU A 637 -0.66 -17.13 30.27
C LEU A 637 -1.06 -17.40 31.73
N LYS A 638 -0.58 -18.49 32.35
CA LYS A 638 -0.84 -18.82 33.78
C LYS A 638 0.19 -18.23 34.75
N LEU A 639 1.23 -17.60 34.22
CA LEU A 639 2.26 -16.88 35.00
C LEU A 639 1.91 -15.38 35.14
N PHE A 640 0.65 -15.06 34.85
CA PHE A 640 0.00 -13.76 35.10
C PHE A 640 -1.16 -13.95 36.11
#